data_7cb4a67d896d5a351a4852692e78a2ec
#
_entry.id   7cb4a67d896d5a351a4852692e78a2ec
#
_cell.length_a   1.000
_cell.length_b   1.000
_cell.length_c   1.000
_cell.angle_alpha   90.00
_cell.angle_beta   90.00
_cell.angle_gamma   90.00
#
_symmetry.space_group_name_H-M   'P 1'
#
loop_
_entity.id
_entity.type
_entity.pdbx_description
1 polymer ?
#
loop_
_entity_poly.entity_id
_entity_poly.type
_entity_poly.pdbx_seq_one_letter_code
_entity_poly.pdbx_strand_id
1 'polypeptide(L)'
;MRRFILLLFPFIILIFISCNALKYVPEGEALLQRVRIVTVKGSEKSPDLSMYLYQEPNKKFLGLGSIDLGWYNMSGTDSSKWINRKLRLIGDPPVLYDPIQTEKSRMAMHNILVNKGYYEATVDVDVKIKNRKAYVNYLVKPNKPYTIRNYDFAPNKDTISRLIHLDMKSSLVRPGTLLDNQILENERLRLTKSMMRDGYYAMHKEFFNYLVDSTLGDHQADVRLTLSPYLPDTSGMDLSQEELAAFTHPLFQVHNVVFMMDVPMSRIYDVADFDTLTIGLYRAIYRGKPFVSPESLIRNCRIEPGALYDIKTVERTYSRMSSLQIMKYINISFKEVGVDSLGMHQLDCYIVLTPTQNQAISFELEGTNTAGDMGVAGNMNYTHRNFFKGAELFQAKIRGAYEALSTTFASDYTEFGGELSMTLPEFKMPFLNAEFKKNVDANTELTMAFQRMQRPEFQRIIASTGVRFNWLNNNLRQTFDLIDLSYVYMPWIQASFKEKYLDSTNLKYSYEDHFILRSGYSFSYSSIPFGSVNRTYYTLRGSFESAGNTLYALYSLAGIKKTGVEGADKNYKIGNISFAQYLKGELEYARSVVLTSKSRMAYRLGFGLACPFGNSSILPFEKRFFSGGANSVRGWSVRTLGPGSYDSGSSRIDFMNQSGDIKLDLGAEYRSSLVWKFESALFADVGNIWTLRQYDNQPGGQFKIDSFYKQLAASVGTGLRLDLNYFLVRFDLGMKVYDPTLSGGERWRIKHIDNLNDFAFHFAIGYPF
;
A
#
# COMPACT_ATOMS: atom_id res chain seq x y z
N MET A 1 -14.42 28.15 -32.10
CA MET A 1 -14.78 27.08 -31.15
C MET A 1 -13.98 27.09 -29.82
N ARG A 2 -12.66 27.42 -29.83
CA ARG A 2 -11.77 27.41 -28.64
C ARG A 2 -12.16 28.39 -27.51
N ARG A 3 -12.52 29.63 -27.83
CA ARG A 3 -12.99 30.62 -26.84
C ARG A 3 -14.36 30.28 -26.23
N PHE A 4 -15.16 29.49 -26.95
CA PHE A 4 -16.49 29.06 -26.48
C PHE A 4 -16.40 27.96 -25.38
N ILE A 5 -15.47 27.02 -25.50
CA ILE A 5 -15.30 25.93 -24.50
C ILE A 5 -14.72 26.47 -23.19
N LEU A 6 -13.76 27.40 -23.26
CA LEU A 6 -13.17 28.05 -22.06
C LEU A 6 -14.15 28.99 -21.34
N LEU A 7 -15.15 29.53 -22.06
CA LEU A 7 -16.23 30.34 -21.49
C LEU A 7 -17.43 29.49 -21.02
N LEU A 8 -17.62 28.29 -21.58
CA LEU A 8 -18.71 27.38 -21.20
C LEU A 8 -18.50 26.76 -19.84
N PHE A 9 -17.27 26.46 -19.45
CA PHE A 9 -16.94 25.84 -18.17
C PHE A 9 -17.25 26.74 -16.94
N PRO A 10 -16.84 28.02 -16.89
CA PRO A 10 -17.26 28.94 -15.82
C PRO A 10 -18.75 29.30 -15.89
N PHE A 11 -19.37 29.27 -17.08
CA PHE A 11 -20.80 29.55 -17.25
C PHE A 11 -21.66 28.38 -16.74
N ILE A 12 -21.24 27.13 -16.94
CA ILE A 12 -21.86 25.94 -16.33
C ILE A 12 -21.73 26.00 -14.82
N ILE A 13 -20.59 26.40 -14.28
CA ILE A 13 -20.39 26.56 -12.82
C ILE A 13 -21.29 27.68 -12.28
N LEU A 14 -21.47 28.79 -13.00
CA LEU A 14 -22.35 29.89 -12.62
C LEU A 14 -23.84 29.49 -12.62
N ILE A 15 -24.28 28.65 -13.51
CA ILE A 15 -25.67 28.12 -13.55
C ILE A 15 -25.95 27.27 -12.30
N PHE A 16 -24.98 26.48 -11.81
CA PHE A 16 -25.12 25.68 -10.59
C PHE A 16 -25.13 26.51 -9.30
N ILE A 17 -24.54 27.69 -9.29
CA ILE A 17 -24.53 28.60 -8.14
C ILE A 17 -25.86 29.34 -7.96
N SER A 18 -26.66 29.46 -9.02
CA SER A 18 -27.92 30.22 -9.03
C SER A 18 -29.15 29.42 -8.53
N CYS A 19 -29.02 28.14 -8.17
CA CYS A 19 -30.12 27.36 -7.64
C CYS A 19 -30.53 27.86 -6.22
N ASN A 20 -31.84 28.06 -6.02
CA ASN A 20 -32.38 28.41 -4.71
C ASN A 20 -32.07 27.29 -3.68
N ALA A 21 -31.07 27.51 -2.81
CA ALA A 21 -30.62 26.55 -1.81
C ALA A 21 -31.73 26.15 -0.81
N LEU A 22 -32.82 26.89 -0.75
CA LEU A 22 -33.93 26.66 0.17
C LEU A 22 -35.13 25.94 -0.46
N LYS A 23 -35.03 25.50 -1.73
CA LYS A 23 -36.14 24.91 -2.50
C LYS A 23 -36.84 23.74 -1.78
N TYR A 24 -36.07 22.88 -1.16
CA TYR A 24 -36.59 21.69 -0.46
C TYR A 24 -36.39 21.75 1.07
N VAL A 25 -36.18 22.93 1.62
CA VAL A 25 -36.19 23.15 3.07
C VAL A 25 -37.65 23.30 3.52
N PRO A 26 -38.19 22.48 4.44
CA PRO A 26 -39.58 22.60 4.92
C PRO A 26 -39.86 23.93 5.60
N GLU A 27 -41.12 24.37 5.63
CA GLU A 27 -41.52 25.55 6.36
C GLU A 27 -41.32 25.32 7.87
N GLY A 28 -40.74 26.32 8.57
CA GLY A 28 -40.41 26.21 9.98
C GLY A 28 -39.00 25.67 10.27
N GLU A 29 -38.33 25.08 9.28
CA GLU A 29 -36.96 24.56 9.42
C GLU A 29 -35.88 25.48 8.80
N ALA A 30 -34.64 25.29 9.19
CA ALA A 30 -33.52 26.08 8.70
C ALA A 30 -32.45 25.17 8.06
N LEU A 31 -31.93 25.59 6.91
CA LEU A 31 -30.77 24.96 6.25
C LEU A 31 -29.51 25.19 7.10
N LEU A 32 -28.77 24.15 7.44
CA LEU A 32 -27.47 24.27 8.09
C LEU A 32 -26.44 24.86 7.10
N GLN A 33 -26.22 26.18 7.19
CA GLN A 33 -25.41 26.91 6.22
C GLN A 33 -23.91 26.85 6.53
N ARG A 34 -23.57 26.81 7.84
CA ARG A 34 -22.17 26.85 8.30
C ARG A 34 -22.05 26.32 9.71
N VAL A 35 -21.04 25.48 9.92
CA VAL A 35 -20.56 25.08 11.24
C VAL A 35 -19.11 25.56 11.38
N ARG A 36 -18.76 26.11 12.53
CA ARG A 36 -17.40 26.52 12.88
C ARG A 36 -17.05 26.10 14.29
N ILE A 37 -15.83 25.64 14.47
CA ILE A 37 -15.22 25.45 15.77
C ILE A 37 -14.26 26.62 15.97
N VAL A 38 -14.49 27.41 16.98
CA VAL A 38 -13.76 28.65 17.25
C VAL A 38 -13.13 28.55 18.63
N THR A 39 -11.82 28.54 18.69
CA THR A 39 -11.09 28.66 19.97
C THR A 39 -11.20 30.10 20.47
N VAL A 40 -11.59 30.27 21.72
CA VAL A 40 -11.75 31.60 22.36
C VAL A 40 -10.38 32.27 22.43
N LYS A 41 -10.31 33.58 22.08
CA LYS A 41 -9.07 34.36 22.14
C LYS A 41 -8.47 34.35 23.55
N GLY A 42 -7.17 34.12 23.65
CA GLY A 42 -6.44 34.06 24.92
C GLY A 42 -6.49 32.74 25.65
N SER A 43 -7.15 31.71 25.08
CA SER A 43 -7.08 30.33 25.57
C SER A 43 -6.02 29.51 24.83
N GLU A 44 -5.63 28.37 25.40
CA GLU A 44 -4.72 27.40 24.79
C GLU A 44 -5.22 26.95 23.42
N LYS A 45 -4.32 26.45 22.57
CA LYS A 45 -4.66 25.95 21.25
C LYS A 45 -5.48 24.65 21.39
N SER A 46 -6.69 24.65 20.84
CA SER A 46 -7.54 23.46 20.81
C SER A 46 -6.97 22.39 19.87
N PRO A 47 -7.04 21.11 20.25
CA PRO A 47 -6.85 20.02 19.29
C PRO A 47 -7.91 20.08 18.18
N ASP A 48 -7.70 19.34 17.08
CA ASP A 48 -8.70 19.23 16.03
C ASP A 48 -9.92 18.46 16.53
N LEU A 49 -11.05 19.14 16.58
CA LEU A 49 -12.34 18.61 17.03
C LEU A 49 -13.32 18.37 15.88
N SER A 50 -12.90 18.58 14.64
CA SER A 50 -13.79 18.46 13.47
C SER A 50 -14.41 17.06 13.30
N MET A 51 -13.70 16.02 13.72
CA MET A 51 -14.18 14.64 13.67
C MET A 51 -15.35 14.32 14.62
N TYR A 52 -15.64 15.21 15.57
CA TYR A 52 -16.69 15.05 16.59
C TYR A 52 -17.95 15.84 16.27
N LEU A 53 -18.04 16.36 15.04
CA LEU A 53 -19.25 16.98 14.52
C LEU A 53 -20.23 15.87 14.05
N TYR A 54 -21.39 15.80 14.69
CA TYR A 54 -22.49 14.90 14.27
C TYR A 54 -23.29 15.47 13.09
N GLN A 55 -23.14 16.77 12.81
CA GLN A 55 -23.80 17.42 11.70
C GLN A 55 -22.85 18.41 11.00
N GLU A 56 -22.69 18.23 9.70
CA GLU A 56 -21.93 19.12 8.83
C GLU A 56 -22.84 19.72 7.74
N PRO A 57 -22.60 20.98 7.32
CA PRO A 57 -23.36 21.59 6.24
C PRO A 57 -23.09 20.92 4.91
N ASN A 58 -23.97 21.09 3.92
CA ASN A 58 -23.71 20.66 2.55
C ASN A 58 -22.36 21.19 2.05
N LYS A 59 -21.61 20.33 1.35
CA LYS A 59 -20.27 20.63 0.85
C LYS A 59 -20.27 21.85 -0.07
N LYS A 60 -19.28 22.72 0.06
CA LYS A 60 -19.10 23.90 -0.80
C LYS A 60 -17.89 23.71 -1.68
N PHE A 61 -18.06 23.90 -2.98
CA PHE A 61 -16.96 23.88 -3.94
C PHE A 61 -16.23 25.23 -3.90
N LEU A 62 -14.94 25.21 -3.60
CA LEU A 62 -14.08 26.43 -3.46
C LEU A 62 -14.69 27.53 -2.60
N GLY A 63 -15.57 27.21 -1.66
CA GLY A 63 -16.25 28.20 -0.82
C GLY A 63 -17.40 28.97 -1.48
N LEU A 64 -17.64 28.79 -2.77
CA LEU A 64 -18.60 29.57 -3.57
C LEU A 64 -20.04 29.05 -3.45
N GLY A 65 -20.27 27.74 -3.59
CA GLY A 65 -21.60 27.15 -3.52
C GLY A 65 -21.56 25.63 -3.37
N SER A 66 -22.69 25.03 -3.03
CA SER A 66 -22.84 23.57 -2.92
C SER A 66 -23.33 23.00 -4.26
N ILE A 67 -22.43 22.30 -4.95
CA ILE A 67 -22.77 21.62 -6.21
C ILE A 67 -23.74 20.46 -5.93
N ASP A 68 -23.53 19.72 -4.85
CA ASP A 68 -24.33 18.56 -4.46
C ASP A 68 -25.79 18.95 -4.19
N LEU A 69 -25.99 20.01 -3.40
CA LEU A 69 -27.30 20.58 -3.16
C LEU A 69 -27.90 21.18 -4.45
N GLY A 70 -27.06 21.72 -5.34
CA GLY A 70 -27.48 22.21 -6.64
C GLY A 70 -28.11 21.10 -7.51
N TRP A 71 -27.45 19.96 -7.65
CA TRP A 71 -27.97 18.77 -8.35
C TRP A 71 -29.29 18.30 -7.75
N TYR A 72 -29.36 18.19 -6.42
CA TYR A 72 -30.58 17.81 -5.71
C TYR A 72 -31.72 18.80 -6.01
N ASN A 73 -31.44 20.10 -5.92
CA ASN A 73 -32.44 21.16 -6.16
C ASN A 73 -32.89 21.28 -7.61
N MET A 74 -32.12 20.80 -8.58
CA MET A 74 -32.55 20.70 -9.98
C MET A 74 -33.58 19.60 -10.20
N SER A 75 -33.69 18.62 -9.31
CA SER A 75 -34.75 17.59 -9.40
C SER A 75 -36.11 18.23 -9.31
N GLY A 76 -37.10 17.66 -10.02
CA GLY A 76 -38.53 18.00 -9.85
C GLY A 76 -39.10 17.35 -8.59
N THR A 77 -40.35 17.77 -8.24
CA THR A 77 -41.09 17.22 -7.10
C THR A 77 -41.50 15.77 -7.33
N ASP A 78 -41.80 15.40 -8.60
CA ASP A 78 -42.18 14.05 -8.99
C ASP A 78 -41.02 13.08 -8.96
N SER A 79 -40.98 12.23 -7.94
CA SER A 79 -39.90 11.21 -7.73
C SER A 79 -40.07 9.99 -8.64
N SER A 80 -41.18 9.85 -9.37
CA SER A 80 -41.39 8.72 -10.30
C SER A 80 -40.54 8.84 -11.56
N LYS A 81 -40.22 10.06 -11.98
CA LYS A 81 -39.38 10.33 -13.17
C LYS A 81 -37.96 9.89 -12.95
N TRP A 82 -37.42 9.10 -13.90
CA TRP A 82 -36.05 8.55 -13.78
C TRP A 82 -34.97 9.64 -13.65
N ILE A 83 -35.17 10.77 -14.33
CA ILE A 83 -34.21 11.87 -14.28
C ILE A 83 -34.15 12.53 -12.89
N ASN A 84 -35.30 12.70 -12.25
CA ASN A 84 -35.38 13.23 -10.88
C ASN A 84 -34.73 12.28 -9.85
N ARG A 85 -34.93 10.97 -10.01
CA ARG A 85 -34.28 9.95 -9.19
C ARG A 85 -32.77 10.00 -9.36
N LYS A 86 -32.27 10.15 -10.59
CA LYS A 86 -30.82 10.26 -10.86
C LYS A 86 -30.21 11.54 -10.28
N LEU A 87 -30.91 12.68 -10.44
CA LEU A 87 -30.46 13.96 -9.86
C LEU A 87 -30.41 13.92 -8.32
N ARG A 88 -31.39 13.27 -7.68
CA ARG A 88 -31.40 13.07 -6.22
C ARG A 88 -30.38 12.04 -5.74
N LEU A 89 -30.02 11.07 -6.56
CA LEU A 89 -28.97 10.09 -6.25
C LEU A 89 -27.56 10.72 -6.33
N ILE A 90 -27.36 11.64 -7.27
CA ILE A 90 -26.08 12.34 -7.47
C ILE A 90 -25.93 13.49 -6.49
N GLY A 91 -27.02 14.24 -6.22
CA GLY A 91 -27.04 15.37 -5.31
C GLY A 91 -27.35 14.98 -3.87
N ASP A 92 -26.87 15.79 -2.93
CA ASP A 92 -27.18 15.66 -1.51
C ASP A 92 -28.41 16.50 -1.14
N PRO A 93 -29.33 15.97 -0.34
CA PRO A 93 -30.47 16.74 0.18
C PRO A 93 -29.99 17.91 1.06
N PRO A 94 -30.80 18.96 1.26
CA PRO A 94 -30.47 20.02 2.17
C PRO A 94 -30.29 19.47 3.59
N VAL A 95 -29.14 19.75 4.21
CA VAL A 95 -28.91 19.41 5.60
C VAL A 95 -29.64 20.41 6.48
N LEU A 96 -30.67 19.94 7.18
CA LEU A 96 -31.48 20.77 8.08
C LEU A 96 -30.76 20.91 9.43
N TYR A 97 -30.90 22.09 10.04
CA TYR A 97 -30.34 22.31 11.38
C TYR A 97 -31.13 21.48 12.41
N ASP A 98 -30.40 20.65 13.15
CA ASP A 98 -30.93 19.82 14.24
C ASP A 98 -30.27 20.20 15.57
N PRO A 99 -31.04 20.76 16.53
CA PRO A 99 -30.51 21.11 17.85
C PRO A 99 -29.97 19.91 18.62
N ILE A 100 -30.57 18.71 18.44
CA ILE A 100 -30.15 17.49 19.15
C ILE A 100 -28.75 17.06 18.67
N GLN A 101 -28.51 17.07 17.35
CA GLN A 101 -27.19 16.74 16.79
C GLN A 101 -26.14 17.81 17.16
N THR A 102 -26.56 19.06 17.28
CA THR A 102 -25.69 20.14 17.73
C THR A 102 -25.26 19.92 19.18
N GLU A 103 -26.18 19.55 20.06
CA GLU A 103 -25.87 19.26 21.47
C GLU A 103 -25.02 17.99 21.61
N LYS A 104 -25.29 16.94 20.83
CA LYS A 104 -24.41 15.74 20.77
C LYS A 104 -22.98 16.10 20.36
N SER A 105 -22.81 16.98 19.38
CA SER A 105 -21.48 17.46 18.95
C SER A 105 -20.80 18.22 20.07
N ARG A 106 -21.51 19.12 20.78
CA ARG A 106 -20.99 19.86 21.92
C ARG A 106 -20.49 18.93 23.02
N MET A 107 -21.32 17.93 23.40
CA MET A 107 -20.95 16.94 24.42
C MET A 107 -19.75 16.10 23.99
N ALA A 108 -19.71 15.64 22.74
CA ALA A 108 -18.61 14.85 22.21
C ALA A 108 -17.29 15.65 22.21
N MET A 109 -17.32 16.92 21.80
CA MET A 109 -16.14 17.79 21.85
C MET A 109 -15.66 18.04 23.28
N HIS A 110 -16.58 18.27 24.23
CA HIS A 110 -16.24 18.43 25.65
C HIS A 110 -15.58 17.14 26.19
N ASN A 111 -16.21 15.98 25.98
CA ASN A 111 -15.72 14.70 26.47
C ASN A 111 -14.33 14.35 25.93
N ILE A 112 -14.07 14.63 24.65
CA ILE A 112 -12.74 14.36 24.08
C ILE A 112 -11.67 15.33 24.64
N LEU A 113 -12.02 16.57 24.94
CA LEU A 113 -11.12 17.50 25.60
C LEU A 113 -10.77 17.02 27.00
N VAL A 114 -11.75 16.61 27.79
CA VAL A 114 -11.55 16.01 29.12
C VAL A 114 -10.65 14.77 29.00
N ASN A 115 -10.94 13.86 28.06
CA ASN A 115 -10.13 12.65 27.85
C ASN A 115 -8.67 12.96 27.42
N LYS A 116 -8.41 14.12 26.84
CA LYS A 116 -7.07 14.61 26.45
C LYS A 116 -6.37 15.43 27.54
N GLY A 117 -6.92 15.46 28.75
CA GLY A 117 -6.33 16.14 29.90
C GLY A 117 -6.76 17.60 30.05
N TYR A 118 -7.72 18.11 29.28
CA TYR A 118 -8.28 19.46 29.44
C TYR A 118 -9.52 19.42 30.35
N TYR A 119 -9.34 19.08 31.62
CA TYR A 119 -10.46 18.85 32.56
C TYR A 119 -11.33 20.09 32.82
N GLU A 120 -10.78 21.28 32.66
CA GLU A 120 -11.50 22.55 32.84
C GLU A 120 -12.03 23.11 31.49
N ALA A 121 -11.99 22.31 30.43
CA ALA A 121 -12.46 22.77 29.12
C ALA A 121 -13.96 23.05 29.13
N THR A 122 -14.35 24.12 28.43
CA THR A 122 -15.77 24.41 28.16
C THR A 122 -16.01 24.49 26.66
N VAL A 123 -17.19 24.02 26.26
CA VAL A 123 -17.66 24.11 24.88
C VAL A 123 -19.07 24.66 24.90
N ASP A 124 -19.21 25.89 24.40
CA ASP A 124 -20.49 26.58 24.27
C ASP A 124 -20.92 26.63 22.81
N VAL A 125 -22.23 26.79 22.57
CA VAL A 125 -22.79 26.84 21.22
C VAL A 125 -23.51 28.16 21.01
N ASP A 126 -23.12 28.88 19.94
CA ASP A 126 -23.81 30.07 19.46
C ASP A 126 -24.50 29.76 18.14
N VAL A 127 -25.82 29.78 18.11
CA VAL A 127 -26.64 29.50 16.94
C VAL A 127 -27.36 30.75 16.47
N LYS A 128 -27.15 31.14 15.22
CA LYS A 128 -27.81 32.25 14.57
C LYS A 128 -28.62 31.79 13.38
N ILE A 129 -29.92 31.98 13.41
CA ILE A 129 -30.81 31.67 12.30
C ILE A 129 -31.19 32.97 11.61
N LYS A 130 -30.88 33.11 10.34
CA LYS A 130 -31.22 34.26 9.49
C LYS A 130 -31.70 33.79 8.13
N ASN A 131 -32.86 34.24 7.67
CA ASN A 131 -33.43 33.88 6.37
C ASN A 131 -33.49 32.37 6.14
N ARG A 132 -34.00 31.59 7.10
CA ARG A 132 -34.07 30.12 7.08
C ARG A 132 -32.69 29.42 6.89
N LYS A 133 -31.61 30.07 7.31
CA LYS A 133 -30.23 29.53 7.30
C LYS A 133 -29.66 29.58 8.71
N ALA A 134 -29.21 28.44 9.21
CA ALA A 134 -28.58 28.29 10.51
C ALA A 134 -27.05 28.38 10.40
N TYR A 135 -26.47 29.14 11.31
CA TYR A 135 -25.03 29.32 11.49
C TYR A 135 -24.68 28.87 12.90
N VAL A 136 -23.92 27.79 13.04
CA VAL A 136 -23.55 27.19 14.30
C VAL A 136 -22.07 27.45 14.56
N ASN A 137 -21.76 28.09 15.70
CA ASN A 137 -20.39 28.27 16.16
C ASN A 137 -20.21 27.53 17.49
N TYR A 138 -19.30 26.56 17.53
CA TYR A 138 -18.85 25.95 18.78
C TYR A 138 -17.70 26.80 19.33
N LEU A 139 -17.93 27.43 20.49
CA LEU A 139 -16.95 28.25 21.18
C LEU A 139 -16.19 27.37 22.16
N VAL A 140 -14.98 27.00 21.78
CA VAL A 140 -14.15 26.11 22.57
C VAL A 140 -13.16 26.91 23.39
N LYS A 141 -13.18 26.70 24.70
CA LYS A 141 -12.19 27.24 25.65
C LYS A 141 -11.50 26.03 26.31
N PRO A 142 -10.36 25.57 25.79
CA PRO A 142 -9.70 24.38 26.30
C PRO A 142 -9.17 24.54 27.72
N ASN A 143 -8.79 25.79 28.12
CA ASN A 143 -8.01 26.09 29.32
C ASN A 143 -6.65 25.37 29.33
N LYS A 144 -5.92 25.36 30.42
CA LYS A 144 -4.60 24.72 30.51
C LYS A 144 -4.78 23.24 30.71
N PRO A 145 -4.12 22.36 29.87
CA PRO A 145 -4.23 20.94 30.06
C PRO A 145 -3.39 20.46 31.25
N TYR A 146 -3.79 19.33 31.82
CA TYR A 146 -2.98 18.68 32.82
C TYR A 146 -1.83 17.92 32.14
N THR A 147 -0.63 18.07 32.68
CA THR A 147 0.59 17.38 32.25
C THR A 147 1.09 16.43 33.33
N ILE A 148 1.65 15.32 32.92
CA ILE A 148 2.23 14.35 33.84
C ILE A 148 3.57 14.90 34.34
N ARG A 149 3.67 15.14 35.66
CA ARG A 149 4.92 15.56 36.31
C ARG A 149 5.82 14.36 36.57
N ASN A 150 5.26 13.32 37.18
CA ASN A 150 5.97 12.10 37.51
C ASN A 150 5.16 10.86 37.12
N TYR A 151 5.86 9.84 36.65
CA TYR A 151 5.27 8.53 36.36
C TYR A 151 6.10 7.46 37.01
N ASP A 152 5.53 6.73 37.96
CA ASP A 152 6.20 5.66 38.68
C ASP A 152 5.35 4.38 38.71
N PHE A 153 6.01 3.29 39.03
CA PHE A 153 5.40 2.00 39.34
C PHE A 153 5.82 1.58 40.76
N ALA A 154 4.84 1.25 41.58
CA ALA A 154 5.10 0.70 42.93
C ALA A 154 5.36 -0.81 42.79
N PRO A 155 6.61 -1.28 42.80
CA PRO A 155 6.89 -2.67 42.59
C PRO A 155 6.61 -3.45 43.89
N ASN A 156 5.94 -4.59 43.74
CA ASN A 156 5.94 -5.64 44.73
C ASN A 156 7.28 -6.42 44.66
N LYS A 157 7.57 -7.29 45.60
CA LYS A 157 8.81 -8.09 45.60
C LYS A 157 8.79 -9.28 44.65
N ASP A 158 7.79 -9.39 43.80
CA ASP A 158 7.58 -10.50 42.85
C ASP A 158 8.33 -10.28 41.52
N THR A 159 8.46 -11.37 40.74
CA THR A 159 9.20 -11.37 39.46
C THR A 159 8.51 -10.50 38.42
N ILE A 160 7.18 -10.52 38.37
CA ILE A 160 6.41 -9.71 37.36
C ILE A 160 6.58 -8.22 37.61
N SER A 161 6.57 -7.76 38.86
CA SER A 161 6.81 -6.35 39.19
C SER A 161 8.19 -5.88 38.75
N ARG A 162 9.20 -6.76 38.85
CA ARG A 162 10.56 -6.45 38.35
C ARG A 162 10.59 -6.36 36.83
N LEU A 163 9.89 -7.25 36.13
CA LEU A 163 9.77 -7.17 34.63
C LEU A 163 9.07 -5.88 34.18
N ILE A 164 7.96 -5.52 34.83
CA ILE A 164 7.24 -4.27 34.55
C ILE A 164 8.15 -3.07 34.78
N HIS A 165 8.90 -3.05 35.90
CA HIS A 165 9.83 -1.95 36.18
C HIS A 165 10.93 -1.80 35.12
N LEU A 166 11.47 -2.90 34.61
CA LEU A 166 12.43 -2.89 33.52
C LEU A 166 11.81 -2.38 32.22
N ASP A 167 10.56 -2.73 31.96
CA ASP A 167 9.82 -2.35 30.75
C ASP A 167 9.31 -0.90 30.77
N MET A 168 9.32 -0.23 31.93
CA MET A 168 9.00 1.20 32.07
C MET A 168 9.85 2.11 31.16
N LYS A 169 11.07 1.69 30.78
CA LYS A 169 11.91 2.42 29.84
C LYS A 169 11.26 2.58 28.46
N SER A 170 10.40 1.65 28.08
CA SER A 170 9.66 1.63 26.80
C SER A 170 8.27 2.26 26.92
N SER A 171 7.93 2.86 28.07
CA SER A 171 6.61 3.40 28.36
C SER A 171 6.20 4.50 27.37
N LEU A 172 4.92 4.52 27.03
CA LEU A 172 4.26 5.58 26.27
C LEU A 172 3.96 6.80 27.17
N VAL A 173 3.84 6.55 28.48
CA VAL A 173 3.58 7.58 29.50
C VAL A 173 4.93 8.14 29.96
N ARG A 174 5.14 9.47 29.80
CA ARG A 174 6.41 10.12 30.14
C ARG A 174 6.15 11.44 30.86
N PRO A 175 7.02 11.84 31.78
CA PRO A 175 6.99 13.20 32.35
C PRO A 175 6.95 14.28 31.25
N GLY A 176 6.12 15.29 31.44
CA GLY A 176 5.90 16.37 30.45
C GLY A 176 4.87 16.08 29.37
N THR A 177 4.37 14.85 29.25
CA THR A 177 3.27 14.54 28.33
C THR A 177 1.91 14.92 28.92
N LEU A 178 0.90 15.08 28.06
CA LEU A 178 -0.47 15.34 28.51
C LEU A 178 -1.02 14.12 29.28
N LEU A 179 -1.85 14.40 30.28
CA LEU A 179 -2.63 13.38 30.99
C LEU A 179 -3.80 12.95 30.09
N ASP A 180 -3.49 12.20 29.03
CA ASP A 180 -4.43 11.71 28.01
C ASP A 180 -4.84 10.27 28.32
N ASN A 181 -6.14 10.04 28.53
CA ASN A 181 -6.69 8.73 28.84
C ASN A 181 -6.38 7.70 27.76
N GLN A 182 -6.26 8.11 26.48
CA GLN A 182 -5.90 7.19 25.40
C GLN A 182 -4.44 6.72 25.50
N ILE A 183 -3.53 7.60 25.95
CA ILE A 183 -2.12 7.23 26.17
C ILE A 183 -2.04 6.24 27.33
N LEU A 184 -2.77 6.48 28.42
CA LEU A 184 -2.83 5.57 29.56
C LEU A 184 -3.40 4.20 29.16
N GLU A 185 -4.47 4.17 28.39
CA GLU A 185 -5.07 2.91 27.90
C GLU A 185 -4.15 2.15 26.93
N ASN A 186 -3.47 2.87 26.05
CA ASN A 186 -2.48 2.28 25.15
C ASN A 186 -1.30 1.68 25.93
N GLU A 187 -0.89 2.30 27.02
CA GLU A 187 0.15 1.79 27.91
C GLU A 187 -0.29 0.52 28.64
N ARG A 188 -1.54 0.47 29.12
CA ARG A 188 -2.11 -0.76 29.70
C ARG A 188 -2.07 -1.92 28.69
N LEU A 189 -2.50 -1.68 27.45
CA LEU A 189 -2.45 -2.66 26.37
C LEU A 189 -1.02 -3.08 26.03
N ARG A 190 -0.07 -2.14 26.02
CA ARG A 190 1.34 -2.41 25.76
C ARG A 190 1.93 -3.31 26.84
N LEU A 191 1.71 -2.97 28.11
CA LEU A 191 2.17 -3.76 29.26
C LEU A 191 1.54 -5.15 29.26
N THR A 192 0.23 -5.27 29.02
CA THR A 192 -0.45 -6.55 28.89
C THR A 192 0.24 -7.44 27.84
N LYS A 193 0.47 -6.90 26.64
CA LYS A 193 1.18 -7.64 25.57
C LYS A 193 2.62 -7.99 25.95
N SER A 194 3.31 -7.11 26.67
CA SER A 194 4.67 -7.37 27.13
C SER A 194 4.70 -8.56 28.10
N MET A 195 3.84 -8.54 29.10
CA MET A 195 3.74 -9.65 30.07
C MET A 195 3.28 -10.96 29.42
N MET A 196 2.35 -10.90 28.47
CA MET A 196 1.95 -12.08 27.68
C MET A 196 3.08 -12.65 26.80
N ARG A 197 4.13 -11.89 26.50
CA ARG A 197 5.36 -12.42 25.85
C ARG A 197 6.26 -13.17 26.83
N ASP A 198 6.18 -12.82 28.10
CA ASP A 198 7.04 -13.32 29.15
C ASP A 198 6.38 -14.47 29.96
N GLY A 199 5.34 -15.10 29.41
CA GLY A 199 4.71 -16.29 29.99
C GLY A 199 3.41 -16.05 30.75
N TYR A 200 2.94 -14.84 30.92
CA TYR A 200 1.73 -14.53 31.69
C TYR A 200 0.46 -14.58 30.81
N TYR A 201 0.01 -15.78 30.45
CA TYR A 201 -1.16 -16.02 29.59
C TYR A 201 -2.44 -15.36 30.11
N ALA A 202 -2.69 -15.44 31.43
CA ALA A 202 -3.91 -14.89 32.04
C ALA A 202 -3.86 -13.38 32.27
N MET A 203 -2.84 -12.67 31.75
CA MET A 203 -2.72 -11.23 31.92
C MET A 203 -3.77 -10.48 31.09
N HIS A 204 -4.51 -9.58 31.75
CA HIS A 204 -5.50 -8.69 31.13
C HIS A 204 -5.19 -7.24 31.49
N LYS A 205 -5.62 -6.30 30.63
CA LYS A 205 -5.37 -4.87 30.85
C LYS A 205 -6.01 -4.32 32.14
N GLU A 206 -7.08 -4.95 32.62
CA GLU A 206 -7.79 -4.59 33.84
C GLU A 206 -6.97 -4.81 35.11
N PHE A 207 -5.90 -5.61 35.08
CA PHE A 207 -4.96 -5.73 36.19
C PHE A 207 -4.08 -4.50 36.40
N PHE A 208 -3.89 -3.70 35.33
CA PHE A 208 -3.14 -2.45 35.38
C PHE A 208 -4.06 -1.28 35.72
N ASN A 209 -3.84 -0.62 36.85
CA ASN A 209 -4.61 0.53 37.30
C ASN A 209 -3.71 1.74 37.50
N TYR A 210 -4.29 2.93 37.38
CA TYR A 210 -3.59 4.19 37.63
C TYR A 210 -4.17 4.90 38.83
N LEU A 211 -3.29 5.29 39.74
CA LEU A 211 -3.57 6.28 40.78
C LEU A 211 -3.05 7.62 40.27
N VAL A 212 -3.94 8.61 40.16
CA VAL A 212 -3.60 9.94 39.64
C VAL A 212 -3.82 10.96 40.74
N ASP A 213 -2.75 11.64 41.15
CA ASP A 213 -2.82 12.79 42.04
C ASP A 213 -2.72 14.07 41.22
N SER A 214 -3.83 14.80 41.08
CA SER A 214 -3.95 16.07 40.38
C SER A 214 -4.07 17.28 41.31
N THR A 215 -3.87 17.09 42.62
CA THR A 215 -4.00 18.17 43.64
C THR A 215 -2.77 19.06 43.77
N LEU A 216 -1.73 18.80 42.98
CA LEU A 216 -0.39 19.41 43.08
C LEU A 216 -0.31 20.87 42.67
N GLY A 217 -1.37 21.40 42.05
CA GLY A 217 -1.38 22.75 41.45
C GLY A 217 -0.71 22.79 40.06
N ASP A 218 -0.67 23.99 39.46
CA ASP A 218 -0.06 24.27 38.14
C ASP A 218 -0.50 23.35 36.98
N HIS A 219 -1.64 22.69 37.08
CA HIS A 219 -2.16 21.68 36.13
C HIS A 219 -1.17 20.51 35.89
N GLN A 220 -0.56 20.07 36.99
CA GLN A 220 0.33 18.91 37.00
C GLN A 220 -0.32 17.74 37.73
N ALA A 221 0.02 16.52 37.30
CA ALA A 221 -0.43 15.30 37.94
C ALA A 221 0.73 14.31 38.09
N ASP A 222 0.78 13.64 39.23
CA ASP A 222 1.60 12.46 39.43
C ASP A 222 0.76 11.22 39.13
N VAL A 223 1.30 10.33 38.33
CA VAL A 223 0.63 9.10 37.90
C VAL A 223 1.40 7.91 38.41
N ARG A 224 0.75 7.07 39.22
CA ARG A 224 1.31 5.81 39.71
C ARG A 224 0.59 4.63 39.09
N LEU A 225 1.35 3.76 38.40
CA LEU A 225 0.87 2.48 37.93
C LEU A 225 0.83 1.49 39.09
N THR A 226 -0.24 0.73 39.17
CA THR A 226 -0.38 -0.39 40.16
C THR A 226 -0.81 -1.64 39.42
N LEU A 227 -0.40 -2.80 39.93
CA LEU A 227 -0.78 -4.11 39.42
C LEU A 227 -1.69 -4.77 40.45
N SER A 228 -2.93 -5.11 40.08
CA SER A 228 -3.83 -5.89 40.88
C SER A 228 -3.38 -7.36 40.95
N PRO A 229 -3.55 -8.05 42.09
CA PRO A 229 -3.20 -9.48 42.20
C PRO A 229 -4.08 -10.34 41.29
N TYR A 230 -3.56 -11.49 40.90
CA TYR A 230 -4.33 -12.55 40.23
C TYR A 230 -5.12 -13.34 41.26
N LEU A 231 -6.43 -13.21 41.23
CA LEU A 231 -7.31 -13.98 42.11
C LEU A 231 -7.88 -15.17 41.31
N PRO A 232 -7.56 -16.42 41.66
CA PRO A 232 -8.32 -17.56 41.17
C PRO A 232 -9.78 -17.44 41.63
N ASP A 233 -10.70 -18.15 40.97
CA ASP A 233 -12.14 -18.09 41.25
C ASP A 233 -12.43 -18.41 42.74
N THR A 234 -12.37 -17.38 43.58
CA THR A 234 -12.54 -17.42 45.04
C THR A 234 -13.93 -16.92 45.45
N SER A 235 -14.94 -17.15 44.59
CA SER A 235 -16.31 -16.74 44.87
C SER A 235 -16.79 -17.31 46.20
N GLY A 236 -16.71 -16.51 47.27
CA GLY A 236 -17.17 -16.81 48.59
C GLY A 236 -16.12 -16.83 49.73
N MET A 237 -14.85 -16.43 49.44
CA MET A 237 -13.83 -16.27 50.47
C MET A 237 -13.66 -14.82 50.87
N ASP A 238 -13.82 -14.48 52.12
CA ASP A 238 -13.45 -13.19 52.71
C ASP A 238 -11.93 -13.22 52.99
N LEU A 239 -11.15 -12.68 52.01
CA LEU A 239 -9.70 -12.64 52.11
C LEU A 239 -9.23 -11.31 52.68
N SER A 240 -8.30 -11.34 53.62
CA SER A 240 -7.62 -10.17 54.15
C SER A 240 -6.72 -9.51 53.07
N GLN A 241 -6.37 -8.22 53.25
CA GLN A 241 -5.44 -7.55 52.32
C GLN A 241 -4.06 -8.20 52.22
N GLU A 242 -3.60 -8.82 53.33
CA GLU A 242 -2.32 -9.55 53.34
C GLU A 242 -2.40 -10.87 52.56
N GLU A 243 -3.51 -11.60 52.66
CA GLU A 243 -3.76 -12.81 51.87
C GLU A 243 -3.92 -12.46 50.37
N LEU A 244 -4.62 -11.37 50.05
CA LEU A 244 -4.73 -10.87 48.65
C LEU A 244 -3.37 -10.53 48.06
N ALA A 245 -2.46 -9.91 48.84
CA ALA A 245 -1.12 -9.56 48.40
C ALA A 245 -0.20 -10.76 48.19
N ALA A 246 -0.54 -11.93 48.70
CA ALA A 246 0.23 -13.18 48.53
C ALA A 246 -0.05 -13.83 47.17
N PHE A 247 -1.15 -13.48 46.49
CA PHE A 247 -1.47 -14.02 45.15
C PHE A 247 -0.62 -13.37 44.08
N THR A 248 0.23 -14.15 43.43
CA THR A 248 1.07 -13.71 42.33
C THR A 248 0.48 -14.17 40.99
N HIS A 249 0.78 -13.45 39.92
CA HIS A 249 0.38 -13.84 38.54
C HIS A 249 1.11 -15.13 38.16
N PRO A 250 0.39 -16.18 37.73
CA PRO A 250 1.00 -17.46 37.37
C PRO A 250 1.70 -17.39 36.02
N LEU A 251 2.79 -18.14 35.91
CA LEU A 251 3.46 -18.41 34.63
C LEU A 251 2.84 -19.63 33.97
N PHE A 252 2.71 -19.57 32.65
CA PHE A 252 2.12 -20.64 31.86
C PHE A 252 3.13 -21.20 30.86
N GLN A 253 3.13 -22.53 30.75
CA GLN A 253 3.93 -23.30 29.81
C GLN A 253 3.01 -24.06 28.87
N VAL A 254 3.37 -24.14 27.60
CA VAL A 254 2.64 -24.92 26.58
C VAL A 254 2.98 -26.40 26.81
N HIS A 255 1.99 -27.22 27.22
CA HIS A 255 2.17 -28.65 27.42
C HIS A 255 2.10 -29.40 26.08
N ASN A 256 0.97 -29.36 25.40
CA ASN A 256 0.77 -30.00 24.11
C ASN A 256 0.31 -28.98 23.04
N VAL A 257 0.61 -29.27 21.77
CA VAL A 257 0.05 -28.57 20.62
C VAL A 257 -0.72 -29.57 19.77
N VAL A 258 -2.02 -29.33 19.62
CA VAL A 258 -2.95 -30.21 18.93
C VAL A 258 -3.53 -29.52 17.70
N PHE A 259 -3.22 -30.02 16.51
CA PHE A 259 -3.83 -29.59 15.25
C PHE A 259 -5.13 -30.36 15.03
N MET A 260 -6.24 -29.65 14.95
CA MET A 260 -7.57 -30.20 14.70
C MET A 260 -8.00 -29.88 13.27
N MET A 261 -7.85 -30.86 12.38
CA MET A 261 -8.06 -30.70 10.94
C MET A 261 -9.48 -31.10 10.55
N ASP A 262 -10.29 -30.10 10.15
CA ASP A 262 -11.71 -30.25 9.77
C ASP A 262 -12.59 -30.84 10.90
N VAL A 263 -12.26 -30.49 12.14
CA VAL A 263 -13.02 -30.86 13.34
C VAL A 263 -13.97 -29.70 13.68
N PRO A 264 -15.29 -29.94 13.86
CA PRO A 264 -16.22 -28.89 14.29
C PRO A 264 -15.83 -28.31 15.65
N MET A 265 -15.97 -27.00 15.83
CA MET A 265 -15.67 -26.32 17.10
C MET A 265 -16.43 -26.90 18.30
N SER A 266 -17.65 -27.42 18.08
CA SER A 266 -18.44 -28.06 19.15
C SER A 266 -17.87 -29.39 19.66
N ARG A 267 -16.93 -30.00 18.93
CA ARG A 267 -16.35 -31.32 19.26
C ARG A 267 -14.85 -31.26 19.60
N ILE A 268 -14.31 -30.09 19.94
CA ILE A 268 -12.87 -29.91 20.24
C ILE A 268 -12.39 -30.81 21.38
N TYR A 269 -13.27 -31.10 22.33
CA TYR A 269 -12.94 -31.92 23.49
C TYR A 269 -13.52 -33.35 23.43
N ASP A 270 -14.26 -33.69 22.38
CA ASP A 270 -14.84 -35.01 22.12
C ASP A 270 -14.40 -35.52 20.78
N VAL A 271 -13.22 -36.14 20.76
CA VAL A 271 -12.49 -36.58 19.55
C VAL A 271 -12.36 -38.12 19.46
N ALA A 272 -13.19 -38.88 20.19
CA ALA A 272 -13.11 -40.34 20.22
C ALA A 272 -13.24 -41.00 18.81
N ASP A 273 -14.00 -40.37 17.91
CA ASP A 273 -14.26 -40.88 16.54
C ASP A 273 -13.26 -40.39 15.50
N PHE A 274 -12.19 -39.72 15.92
CA PHE A 274 -11.19 -39.13 15.02
C PHE A 274 -9.87 -39.87 15.05
N ASP A 275 -9.19 -39.92 13.92
CA ASP A 275 -7.84 -40.46 13.82
C ASP A 275 -6.87 -39.48 14.50
N THR A 276 -5.90 -40.02 15.22
CA THR A 276 -4.87 -39.21 15.89
C THR A 276 -3.49 -39.68 15.47
N LEU A 277 -2.67 -38.75 14.99
CA LEU A 277 -1.26 -38.95 14.67
C LEU A 277 -0.39 -38.11 15.59
N THR A 278 0.53 -38.77 16.30
CA THR A 278 1.48 -38.10 17.20
C THR A 278 2.85 -37.99 16.52
N ILE A 279 3.43 -36.79 16.46
CA ILE A 279 4.74 -36.47 15.88
C ILE A 279 5.54 -35.70 16.95
N GLY A 280 6.39 -36.36 17.67
CA GLY A 280 7.08 -35.81 18.84
C GLY A 280 6.07 -35.39 19.93
N LEU A 281 6.08 -34.12 20.29
CA LEU A 281 5.15 -33.52 21.27
C LEU A 281 3.92 -32.84 20.59
N TYR A 282 3.78 -32.97 19.27
CA TYR A 282 2.63 -32.45 18.51
C TYR A 282 1.64 -33.56 18.23
N ARG A 283 0.35 -33.23 18.26
CA ARG A 283 -0.71 -34.16 17.89
C ARG A 283 -1.52 -33.59 16.74
N ALA A 284 -1.89 -34.40 15.79
CA ALA A 284 -2.79 -34.05 14.69
C ALA A 284 -4.03 -34.94 14.74
N ILE A 285 -5.20 -34.34 14.81
CA ILE A 285 -6.52 -35.00 14.87
C ILE A 285 -7.25 -34.69 13.60
N TYR A 286 -7.72 -35.72 12.90
CA TYR A 286 -8.41 -35.61 11.61
C TYR A 286 -9.36 -36.79 11.40
N ARG A 287 -10.15 -36.76 10.36
CA ARG A 287 -11.04 -37.88 9.97
C ARG A 287 -10.60 -38.44 8.63
N GLY A 288 -10.25 -39.73 8.63
CA GLY A 288 -9.81 -40.43 7.42
C GLY A 288 -8.44 -40.00 6.92
N LYS A 289 -8.34 -39.07 5.99
CA LYS A 289 -7.05 -38.56 5.47
C LYS A 289 -6.89 -37.08 5.79
N PRO A 290 -5.72 -36.67 6.33
CA PRO A 290 -5.47 -35.27 6.58
C PRO A 290 -5.47 -34.49 5.24
N PHE A 291 -6.11 -33.31 5.23
CA PHE A 291 -6.15 -32.47 4.02
C PHE A 291 -4.80 -31.82 3.71
N VAL A 292 -3.92 -31.70 4.68
CA VAL A 292 -2.53 -31.22 4.57
C VAL A 292 -1.64 -32.08 5.45
N SER A 293 -0.37 -32.25 5.08
CA SER A 293 0.55 -33.05 5.90
C SER A 293 0.78 -32.42 7.28
N PRO A 294 0.68 -33.19 8.37
CA PRO A 294 0.94 -32.69 9.72
C PRO A 294 2.33 -32.09 9.87
N GLU A 295 3.33 -32.61 9.19
CA GLU A 295 4.71 -32.12 9.21
C GLU A 295 4.77 -30.69 8.63
N SER A 296 3.96 -30.38 7.61
CA SER A 296 3.87 -29.02 7.06
C SER A 296 3.27 -28.05 8.07
N LEU A 297 2.27 -28.48 8.84
CA LEU A 297 1.69 -27.68 9.92
C LEU A 297 2.72 -27.40 11.02
N ILE A 298 3.46 -28.43 11.45
CA ILE A 298 4.51 -28.29 12.48
C ILE A 298 5.59 -27.30 12.03
N ARG A 299 6.06 -27.41 10.78
CA ARG A 299 7.06 -26.48 10.22
C ARG A 299 6.58 -25.02 10.19
N ASN A 300 5.28 -24.80 10.04
CA ASN A 300 4.68 -23.47 10.02
C ASN A 300 4.15 -23.02 11.39
N CYS A 301 4.22 -23.84 12.42
CA CYS A 301 3.91 -23.52 13.81
C CYS A 301 5.12 -22.91 14.51
N ARG A 302 4.89 -21.84 15.27
CA ARG A 302 5.92 -21.21 16.12
C ARG A 302 5.69 -21.45 17.60
N ILE A 303 4.55 -22.07 17.95
CA ILE A 303 4.24 -22.52 19.30
C ILE A 303 4.95 -23.85 19.52
N GLU A 304 5.83 -23.92 20.51
CA GLU A 304 6.61 -25.12 20.81
C GLU A 304 6.11 -25.74 22.15
N PRO A 305 5.81 -27.04 22.15
CA PRO A 305 5.54 -27.73 23.40
C PRO A 305 6.76 -27.64 24.34
N GLY A 306 6.51 -27.42 25.63
CA GLY A 306 7.55 -27.23 26.64
C GLY A 306 8.08 -25.78 26.75
N ALA A 307 7.74 -24.89 25.86
CA ALA A 307 8.12 -23.48 25.93
C ALA A 307 7.15 -22.68 26.81
N LEU A 308 7.62 -21.59 27.41
CA LEU A 308 6.73 -20.61 28.04
C LEU A 308 5.75 -20.02 26.99
N TYR A 309 4.56 -19.69 27.47
CA TYR A 309 3.58 -19.00 26.62
C TYR A 309 4.16 -17.67 26.12
N ASP A 310 4.02 -17.42 24.84
CA ASP A 310 4.40 -16.15 24.21
C ASP A 310 3.35 -15.78 23.17
N ILE A 311 2.63 -14.67 23.38
CA ILE A 311 1.61 -14.15 22.45
C ILE A 311 2.18 -13.87 21.06
N LYS A 312 3.46 -13.51 20.95
CA LYS A 312 4.12 -13.25 19.67
C LYS A 312 4.25 -14.54 18.84
N THR A 313 4.53 -15.67 19.48
CA THR A 313 4.58 -16.97 18.78
C THR A 313 3.19 -17.40 18.30
N VAL A 314 2.14 -17.08 19.08
CA VAL A 314 0.74 -17.30 18.68
C VAL A 314 0.36 -16.45 17.47
N GLU A 315 0.62 -15.14 17.55
CA GLU A 315 0.36 -14.21 16.43
C GLU A 315 1.11 -14.63 15.15
N ARG A 316 2.37 -15.04 15.27
CA ARG A 316 3.18 -15.55 14.15
C ARG A 316 2.65 -16.86 13.60
N THR A 317 2.24 -17.81 14.46
CA THR A 317 1.64 -19.08 14.04
C THR A 317 0.36 -18.81 13.23
N TYR A 318 -0.53 -17.95 13.76
CA TYR A 318 -1.74 -17.57 13.04
C TYR A 318 -1.43 -16.94 11.66
N SER A 319 -0.50 -16.00 11.62
CA SER A 319 -0.08 -15.32 10.37
C SER A 319 0.49 -16.32 9.36
N ARG A 320 1.36 -17.24 9.81
CA ARG A 320 1.93 -18.28 8.94
C ARG A 320 0.87 -19.23 8.40
N MET A 321 -0.01 -19.76 9.27
CA MET A 321 -1.09 -20.65 8.87
C MET A 321 -2.05 -19.96 7.88
N SER A 322 -2.38 -18.69 8.14
CA SER A 322 -3.21 -17.87 7.24
C SER A 322 -2.56 -17.65 5.88
N SER A 323 -1.25 -17.49 5.83
CA SER A 323 -0.50 -17.29 4.57
C SER A 323 -0.48 -18.54 3.65
N LEU A 324 -0.78 -19.73 4.15
CA LEU A 324 -0.84 -20.98 3.38
C LEU A 324 -2.02 -21.02 2.38
N GLN A 325 -3.03 -20.17 2.55
CA GLN A 325 -4.20 -20.03 1.67
C GLN A 325 -5.04 -21.30 1.47
N ILE A 326 -4.76 -22.36 2.22
CA ILE A 326 -5.53 -23.63 2.18
C ILE A 326 -6.58 -23.72 3.28
N MET A 327 -6.63 -22.73 4.19
CA MET A 327 -7.51 -22.69 5.33
C MET A 327 -8.52 -21.56 5.17
N LYS A 328 -9.79 -21.87 5.34
CA LYS A 328 -10.89 -20.93 5.39
C LYS A 328 -11.01 -20.28 6.77
N TYR A 329 -10.77 -21.07 7.81
CA TYR A 329 -10.89 -20.64 9.20
C TYR A 329 -9.75 -21.24 10.01
N ILE A 330 -9.18 -20.40 10.88
CA ILE A 330 -8.11 -20.76 11.82
C ILE A 330 -8.51 -20.23 13.20
N ASN A 331 -8.51 -21.09 14.20
CA ASN A 331 -8.67 -20.69 15.59
C ASN A 331 -7.56 -21.30 16.42
N ILE A 332 -6.91 -20.48 17.23
CA ILE A 332 -5.90 -20.91 18.22
C ILE A 332 -6.46 -20.61 19.59
N SER A 333 -6.70 -21.65 20.38
CA SER A 333 -7.24 -21.55 21.73
C SER A 333 -6.36 -22.36 22.69
N PHE A 334 -6.38 -21.96 23.94
CA PHE A 334 -5.62 -22.62 25.00
C PHE A 334 -6.58 -23.08 26.10
N LYS A 335 -6.29 -24.23 26.67
CA LYS A 335 -7.00 -24.77 27.81
C LYS A 335 -5.98 -25.15 28.89
N GLU A 336 -6.19 -24.65 30.10
CA GLU A 336 -5.40 -25.06 31.26
C GLU A 336 -5.72 -26.50 31.64
N VAL A 337 -4.68 -27.30 31.82
CA VAL A 337 -4.81 -28.74 32.11
C VAL A 337 -4.26 -29.14 33.47
N GLY A 338 -3.61 -28.23 34.19
CA GLY A 338 -3.10 -28.46 35.52
C GLY A 338 -1.86 -27.65 35.85
N VAL A 339 -1.24 -27.97 36.95
CA VAL A 339 0.01 -27.36 37.44
C VAL A 339 1.06 -28.46 37.59
N ASP A 340 2.27 -28.25 37.14
CA ASP A 340 3.35 -29.21 37.26
C ASP A 340 3.95 -29.21 38.66
N SER A 341 4.91 -30.12 38.91
CA SER A 341 5.61 -30.27 40.20
C SER A 341 6.45 -29.04 40.59
N LEU A 342 6.70 -28.12 39.69
CA LEU A 342 7.44 -26.86 39.89
C LEU A 342 6.51 -25.67 40.10
N GLY A 343 5.19 -25.87 40.11
CA GLY A 343 4.20 -24.79 40.25
C GLY A 343 3.91 -24.04 38.93
N MET A 344 4.33 -24.59 37.79
CA MET A 344 4.09 -23.98 36.48
C MET A 344 2.74 -24.44 35.91
N HIS A 345 1.87 -23.51 35.55
CA HIS A 345 0.58 -23.82 34.93
C HIS A 345 0.76 -24.34 33.51
N GLN A 346 0.08 -25.42 33.16
CA GLN A 346 0.21 -26.11 31.87
C GLN A 346 -0.96 -25.81 30.97
N LEU A 347 -0.65 -25.42 29.70
CA LEU A 347 -1.65 -25.12 28.67
C LEU A 347 -1.59 -26.11 27.52
N ASP A 348 -2.69 -26.75 27.19
CA ASP A 348 -2.87 -27.42 25.92
C ASP A 348 -3.34 -26.40 24.86
N CYS A 349 -2.59 -26.31 23.76
CA CYS A 349 -2.89 -25.44 22.62
C CYS A 349 -3.68 -26.21 21.58
N TYR A 350 -4.89 -25.75 21.24
CA TYR A 350 -5.74 -26.31 20.19
C TYR A 350 -5.75 -25.38 18.97
N ILE A 351 -5.24 -25.86 17.85
CA ILE A 351 -5.21 -25.14 16.56
C ILE A 351 -6.25 -25.80 15.64
N VAL A 352 -7.42 -25.19 15.56
CA VAL A 352 -8.53 -25.67 14.73
C VAL A 352 -8.42 -25.10 13.34
N LEU A 353 -8.40 -25.98 12.33
CA LEU A 353 -8.15 -25.65 10.94
C LEU A 353 -9.30 -26.17 10.06
N THR A 354 -10.02 -25.26 9.41
CA THR A 354 -11.05 -25.63 8.44
C THR A 354 -10.52 -25.41 7.01
N PRO A 355 -10.55 -26.40 6.13
CA PRO A 355 -10.01 -26.27 4.78
C PRO A 355 -10.86 -25.36 3.90
N THR A 356 -10.22 -24.75 2.91
CA THR A 356 -10.86 -24.10 1.77
C THR A 356 -10.83 -25.01 0.54
N GLN A 357 -11.45 -24.60 -0.56
CA GLN A 357 -11.35 -25.33 -1.82
C GLN A 357 -9.90 -25.35 -2.32
N ASN A 358 -9.38 -26.53 -2.63
CA ASN A 358 -8.01 -26.70 -3.07
C ASN A 358 -7.77 -26.11 -4.47
N GLN A 359 -8.78 -26.11 -5.33
CA GLN A 359 -8.67 -25.69 -6.72
C GLN A 359 -9.59 -24.50 -7.01
N ALA A 360 -9.12 -23.59 -7.85
CA ALA A 360 -9.90 -22.48 -8.36
C ALA A 360 -9.49 -22.17 -9.80
N ILE A 361 -10.47 -21.81 -10.62
CA ILE A 361 -10.25 -21.29 -11.97
C ILE A 361 -10.89 -19.89 -12.00
N SER A 362 -10.17 -18.93 -12.53
CA SER A 362 -10.70 -17.60 -12.80
C SER A 362 -10.46 -17.18 -14.24
N PHE A 363 -11.40 -16.45 -14.80
CA PHE A 363 -11.31 -15.83 -16.11
C PHE A 363 -11.40 -14.33 -15.95
N GLU A 364 -10.50 -13.60 -16.60
CA GLU A 364 -10.44 -12.14 -16.55
C GLU A 364 -10.43 -11.63 -17.99
N LEU A 365 -11.30 -10.63 -18.28
CA LEU A 365 -11.31 -9.90 -19.54
C LEU A 365 -10.86 -8.46 -19.26
N GLU A 366 -9.92 -7.99 -20.05
CA GLU A 366 -9.34 -6.65 -19.94
C GLU A 366 -9.53 -5.90 -21.28
N GLY A 367 -9.96 -4.65 -21.21
CA GLY A 367 -9.78 -3.71 -22.32
C GLY A 367 -8.40 -3.07 -22.20
N THR A 368 -7.61 -3.07 -23.26
CA THR A 368 -6.28 -2.46 -23.28
C THR A 368 -6.30 -1.18 -24.13
N ASN A 369 -5.46 -0.21 -23.76
CA ASN A 369 -5.19 0.98 -24.55
C ASN A 369 -3.70 1.32 -24.41
N THR A 370 -2.94 1.06 -25.46
CA THR A 370 -1.51 1.30 -25.48
C THR A 370 -1.21 2.45 -26.42
N ALA A 371 -0.93 3.63 -25.86
CA ALA A 371 -0.61 4.86 -26.62
C ALA A 371 -1.69 5.29 -27.64
N GLY A 372 -2.96 4.95 -27.40
CA GLY A 372 -4.09 5.24 -28.29
C GLY A 372 -4.59 4.06 -29.11
N ASP A 373 -3.85 2.96 -29.16
CA ASP A 373 -4.27 1.72 -29.81
C ASP A 373 -5.15 0.92 -28.85
N MET A 374 -6.35 0.59 -29.29
CA MET A 374 -7.37 -0.11 -28.49
C MET A 374 -7.27 -1.61 -28.69
N GLY A 375 -7.42 -2.34 -27.58
CA GLY A 375 -7.33 -3.79 -27.61
C GLY A 375 -8.14 -4.49 -26.55
N VAL A 376 -8.08 -5.81 -26.60
CA VAL A 376 -8.67 -6.71 -25.60
C VAL A 376 -7.65 -7.76 -25.19
N ALA A 377 -7.66 -8.11 -23.91
CA ALA A 377 -6.87 -9.22 -23.40
C ALA A 377 -7.76 -10.14 -22.55
N GLY A 378 -7.41 -11.43 -22.56
CA GLY A 378 -8.04 -12.44 -21.72
C GLY A 378 -6.99 -13.20 -20.94
N ASN A 379 -7.27 -13.42 -19.65
CA ASN A 379 -6.45 -14.26 -18.78
C ASN A 379 -7.29 -15.42 -18.26
N MET A 380 -6.71 -16.60 -18.22
CA MET A 380 -7.22 -17.76 -17.51
C MET A 380 -6.20 -18.16 -16.45
N ASN A 381 -6.62 -18.20 -15.19
CA ASN A 381 -5.76 -18.57 -14.07
C ASN A 381 -6.31 -19.84 -13.43
N TYR A 382 -5.50 -20.88 -13.35
CA TYR A 382 -5.75 -22.08 -12.55
C TYR A 382 -4.88 -22.01 -11.30
N THR A 383 -5.47 -22.28 -10.14
CA THR A 383 -4.78 -22.28 -8.84
C THR A 383 -5.04 -23.59 -8.13
N HIS A 384 -4.00 -24.27 -7.67
CA HIS A 384 -4.07 -25.44 -6.79
C HIS A 384 -3.29 -25.15 -5.50
N ARG A 385 -4.00 -25.10 -4.35
CA ARG A 385 -3.45 -24.60 -3.06
C ARG A 385 -2.76 -25.66 -2.20
N ASN A 386 -2.65 -26.87 -2.66
CA ASN A 386 -2.06 -27.97 -1.89
C ASN A 386 -1.57 -29.08 -2.84
N PHE A 387 -0.63 -28.73 -3.70
CA PHE A 387 -0.27 -29.55 -4.86
C PHE A 387 0.36 -30.89 -4.45
N PHE A 388 1.32 -30.87 -3.51
CA PHE A 388 1.99 -32.06 -2.97
C PHE A 388 1.57 -32.38 -1.52
N LYS A 389 0.44 -31.83 -1.05
CA LYS A 389 -0.08 -31.97 0.31
C LYS A 389 0.76 -31.29 1.41
N GLY A 390 1.73 -30.49 1.06
CA GLY A 390 2.55 -29.66 1.97
C GLY A 390 2.12 -28.20 2.03
N ALA A 391 0.93 -27.86 1.49
CA ALA A 391 0.42 -26.51 1.32
C ALA A 391 1.19 -25.71 0.24
N GLU A 392 1.74 -26.38 -0.76
CA GLU A 392 2.36 -25.74 -1.91
C GLU A 392 1.27 -25.12 -2.80
N LEU A 393 1.47 -23.86 -3.17
CA LEU A 393 0.59 -23.14 -4.08
C LEU A 393 1.12 -23.27 -5.52
N PHE A 394 0.41 -24.03 -6.35
CA PHE A 394 0.67 -24.10 -7.79
C PHE A 394 -0.30 -23.18 -8.52
N GLN A 395 0.23 -22.38 -9.45
CA GLN A 395 -0.57 -21.53 -10.31
C GLN A 395 -0.13 -21.69 -11.77
N ALA A 396 -1.10 -21.80 -12.66
CA ALA A 396 -0.89 -21.79 -14.10
C ALA A 396 -1.75 -20.67 -14.70
N LYS A 397 -1.11 -19.75 -15.41
CA LYS A 397 -1.75 -18.61 -16.05
C LYS A 397 -1.53 -18.67 -17.56
N ILE A 398 -2.59 -18.45 -18.31
CA ILE A 398 -2.54 -18.28 -19.77
C ILE A 398 -3.10 -16.90 -20.09
N ARG A 399 -2.40 -16.15 -20.94
CA ARG A 399 -2.80 -14.83 -21.42
C ARG A 399 -2.83 -14.79 -22.93
N GLY A 400 -3.89 -14.18 -23.49
CA GLY A 400 -3.96 -13.78 -24.89
C GLY A 400 -4.34 -12.31 -24.99
N ALA A 401 -3.70 -11.56 -25.87
CA ALA A 401 -4.05 -10.15 -26.13
C ALA A 401 -4.03 -9.84 -27.62
N TYR A 402 -4.91 -8.93 -28.01
CA TYR A 402 -5.01 -8.38 -29.35
C TYR A 402 -5.21 -6.86 -29.27
N GLU A 403 -4.43 -6.08 -30.01
CA GLU A 403 -4.60 -4.64 -30.13
C GLU A 403 -4.63 -4.23 -31.60
N ALA A 404 -5.64 -3.44 -31.96
CA ALA A 404 -5.75 -2.85 -33.27
C ALA A 404 -4.84 -1.63 -33.35
N LEU A 405 -3.80 -1.71 -34.18
CA LEU A 405 -2.83 -0.63 -34.35
C LEU A 405 -3.31 0.36 -35.39
N SER A 406 -3.34 1.65 -35.06
CA SER A 406 -3.66 2.72 -35.97
C SER A 406 -2.46 3.09 -36.86
N THR A 407 -1.78 2.08 -37.43
CA THR A 407 -0.60 2.24 -38.27
C THR A 407 -0.91 1.92 -39.76
N THR A 408 -0.04 2.38 -40.65
CA THR A 408 -0.09 2.09 -42.10
C THR A 408 0.32 0.65 -42.44
N PHE A 409 0.68 -0.16 -41.46
CA PHE A 409 1.08 -1.56 -41.64
C PHE A 409 -0.14 -2.50 -41.59
N ALA A 410 -0.10 -3.55 -42.38
CA ALA A 410 -1.23 -4.46 -42.59
C ALA A 410 -1.46 -5.50 -41.48
N SER A 411 -0.78 -5.41 -40.35
CA SER A 411 -0.91 -6.35 -39.23
C SER A 411 -1.03 -5.67 -37.89
N ASP A 412 -1.79 -6.29 -36.99
CA ASP A 412 -2.08 -5.81 -35.65
C ASP A 412 -1.09 -6.41 -34.62
N TYR A 413 -1.18 -5.94 -33.37
CA TYR A 413 -0.44 -6.53 -32.27
C TYR A 413 -1.17 -7.76 -31.72
N THR A 414 -0.43 -8.86 -31.56
CA THR A 414 -0.91 -10.05 -30.87
C THR A 414 0.10 -10.51 -29.84
N GLU A 415 -0.41 -10.95 -28.70
CA GLU A 415 0.38 -11.53 -27.63
C GLU A 415 -0.24 -12.84 -27.16
N PHE A 416 0.59 -13.83 -26.94
CA PHE A 416 0.22 -15.09 -26.28
C PHE A 416 1.29 -15.43 -25.27
N GLY A 417 0.88 -15.77 -24.03
CA GLY A 417 1.80 -16.13 -22.95
C GLY A 417 1.24 -17.16 -22.01
N GLY A 418 2.15 -17.83 -21.32
CA GLY A 418 1.84 -18.74 -20.24
C GLY A 418 2.85 -18.61 -19.10
N GLU A 419 2.39 -18.75 -17.88
CA GLU A 419 3.21 -18.70 -16.67
C GLU A 419 2.82 -19.84 -15.75
N LEU A 420 3.81 -20.55 -15.24
CA LEU A 420 3.70 -21.55 -14.19
C LEU A 420 4.47 -21.07 -12.98
N SER A 421 3.83 -21.08 -11.83
CA SER A 421 4.50 -20.77 -10.57
C SER A 421 4.18 -21.81 -9.50
N MET A 422 5.19 -22.10 -8.68
CA MET A 422 5.09 -22.99 -7.53
C MET A 422 5.64 -22.27 -6.31
N THR A 423 4.77 -21.95 -5.35
CA THR A 423 5.18 -21.35 -4.09
C THR A 423 5.24 -22.41 -2.99
N LEU A 424 6.42 -22.59 -2.45
CA LEU A 424 6.68 -23.45 -1.29
C LEU A 424 6.56 -22.60 -0.02
N PRO A 425 5.82 -23.03 0.99
CA PRO A 425 5.63 -22.26 2.22
C PRO A 425 6.86 -22.25 3.15
N GLU A 426 8.02 -22.60 2.63
CA GLU A 426 9.28 -22.71 3.34
C GLU A 426 10.36 -21.84 2.71
N PHE A 427 11.27 -21.35 3.54
CA PHE A 427 12.46 -20.63 3.09
C PHE A 427 13.56 -21.59 2.69
N LYS A 428 13.62 -21.99 1.40
CA LYS A 428 14.57 -22.97 0.86
C LYS A 428 15.90 -22.34 0.40
N MET A 429 16.26 -21.15 0.89
CA MET A 429 17.52 -20.50 0.49
C MET A 429 18.72 -21.37 0.92
N PRO A 430 19.66 -21.70 -0.01
CA PRO A 430 20.88 -22.43 0.32
C PRO A 430 21.77 -21.60 1.25
N PHE A 431 22.72 -22.24 1.92
CA PHE A 431 23.77 -21.64 2.77
C PHE A 431 23.29 -20.93 4.04
N LEU A 432 22.01 -20.84 4.34
CA LEU A 432 21.48 -20.30 5.58
C LEU A 432 21.20 -21.40 6.62
N ASN A 433 21.49 -21.14 7.89
CA ASN A 433 21.21 -22.08 8.96
C ASN A 433 19.70 -22.25 9.21
N ALA A 434 19.32 -23.36 9.85
CA ALA A 434 17.91 -23.69 10.09
C ALA A 434 17.22 -22.71 11.05
N GLU A 435 17.94 -22.20 12.06
CA GLU A 435 17.42 -21.25 13.03
C GLU A 435 17.10 -19.91 12.38
N PHE A 436 17.99 -19.38 11.54
CA PHE A 436 17.72 -18.17 10.76
C PHE A 436 16.49 -18.35 9.84
N LYS A 437 16.40 -19.47 9.13
CA LYS A 437 15.26 -19.80 8.26
C LYS A 437 13.93 -19.84 9.01
N LYS A 438 13.94 -20.35 10.27
CA LYS A 438 12.78 -20.40 11.14
C LYS A 438 12.35 -18.99 11.61
N ASN A 439 13.33 -18.10 11.84
CA ASN A 439 13.07 -16.74 12.30
C ASN A 439 12.56 -15.80 11.20
N VAL A 440 12.88 -16.08 9.92
CA VAL A 440 12.39 -15.32 8.77
C VAL A 440 11.21 -16.07 8.17
N ASP A 441 10.02 -15.49 8.26
CA ASP A 441 8.78 -16.10 7.73
C ASP A 441 8.68 -15.91 6.20
N ALA A 442 9.66 -16.47 5.46
CA ALA A 442 9.76 -16.39 4.01
C ALA A 442 9.16 -17.62 3.33
N ASN A 443 8.71 -17.44 2.09
CA ASN A 443 8.36 -18.49 1.16
C ASN A 443 9.33 -18.51 -0.02
N THR A 444 9.39 -19.65 -0.72
CA THR A 444 10.19 -19.86 -1.93
C THR A 444 9.25 -20.01 -3.11
N GLU A 445 9.46 -19.23 -4.15
CA GLU A 445 8.67 -19.24 -5.37
C GLU A 445 9.57 -19.68 -6.56
N LEU A 446 9.12 -20.68 -7.29
CA LEU A 446 9.72 -21.12 -8.55
C LEU A 446 8.79 -20.66 -9.67
N THR A 447 9.34 -20.02 -10.69
CA THR A 447 8.57 -19.51 -11.82
C THR A 447 9.13 -20.00 -13.14
N MET A 448 8.24 -20.27 -14.09
CA MET A 448 8.55 -20.49 -15.50
C MET A 448 7.54 -19.70 -16.33
N ALA A 449 8.00 -18.91 -17.28
CA ALA A 449 7.10 -18.15 -18.14
C ALA A 449 7.58 -18.21 -19.60
N PHE A 450 6.60 -18.15 -20.49
CA PHE A 450 6.80 -18.07 -21.93
C PHE A 450 5.87 -16.99 -22.46
N GLN A 451 6.39 -16.11 -23.31
CA GLN A 451 5.63 -15.04 -23.96
C GLN A 451 6.06 -14.92 -25.41
N ARG A 452 5.09 -14.93 -26.30
CA ARG A 452 5.27 -14.62 -27.72
C ARG A 452 4.49 -13.33 -28.03
N MET A 453 5.19 -12.35 -28.55
CA MET A 453 4.66 -11.08 -28.98
C MET A 453 4.91 -10.92 -30.48
N GLN A 454 3.89 -10.56 -31.22
CA GLN A 454 3.99 -10.27 -32.64
C GLN A 454 3.50 -8.84 -32.89
N ARG A 455 4.33 -8.06 -33.55
CA ARG A 455 4.05 -6.71 -34.05
C ARG A 455 4.30 -6.64 -35.56
N PRO A 456 3.82 -5.61 -36.27
CA PRO A 456 4.14 -5.42 -37.68
C PRO A 456 5.64 -5.36 -37.96
N GLU A 457 6.43 -4.86 -37.02
CA GLU A 457 7.85 -4.60 -37.17
C GLU A 457 8.73 -5.80 -36.80
N PHE A 458 8.29 -6.61 -35.83
CA PHE A 458 9.08 -7.74 -35.31
C PHE A 458 8.23 -8.77 -34.59
N GLN A 459 8.79 -9.95 -34.43
CA GLN A 459 8.31 -10.99 -33.54
C GLN A 459 9.34 -11.21 -32.43
N ARG A 460 8.88 -11.30 -31.17
CA ARG A 460 9.73 -11.54 -30.00
C ARG A 460 9.16 -12.67 -29.18
N ILE A 461 10.04 -13.57 -28.75
CA ILE A 461 9.74 -14.67 -27.85
C ILE A 461 10.62 -14.50 -26.61
N ILE A 462 10.02 -14.58 -25.44
CA ILE A 462 10.74 -14.54 -24.15
C ILE A 462 10.40 -15.83 -23.42
N ALA A 463 11.42 -16.58 -23.02
CA ALA A 463 11.31 -17.67 -22.09
C ALA A 463 12.08 -17.33 -20.82
N SER A 464 11.46 -17.48 -19.66
CA SER A 464 12.11 -17.15 -18.39
C SER A 464 11.85 -18.22 -17.33
N THR A 465 12.81 -18.35 -16.41
CA THR A 465 12.69 -19.19 -15.23
C THR A 465 13.42 -18.52 -14.06
N GLY A 466 12.88 -18.69 -12.85
CA GLY A 466 13.44 -18.03 -11.69
C GLY A 466 13.16 -18.71 -10.38
N VAL A 467 14.01 -18.35 -9.39
CA VAL A 467 13.87 -18.73 -7.98
C VAL A 467 13.84 -17.45 -7.17
N ARG A 468 12.76 -17.25 -6.43
CA ARG A 468 12.47 -16.05 -5.68
C ARG A 468 12.13 -16.38 -4.24
N PHE A 469 12.52 -15.51 -3.32
CA PHE A 469 12.17 -15.56 -1.92
C PHE A 469 11.37 -14.33 -1.55
N ASN A 470 10.20 -14.53 -0.93
CA ASN A 470 9.30 -13.45 -0.51
C ASN A 470 9.06 -13.54 0.99
N TRP A 471 9.17 -12.41 1.69
CA TRP A 471 8.82 -12.33 3.12
C TRP A 471 8.23 -10.97 3.47
N LEU A 472 7.42 -10.97 4.52
CA LEU A 472 6.79 -9.80 5.08
C LEU A 472 7.22 -9.66 6.55
N ASN A 473 7.80 -8.54 6.90
CA ASN A 473 8.12 -8.19 8.28
C ASN A 473 7.37 -6.92 8.66
N ASN A 474 6.28 -7.04 9.43
CA ASN A 474 5.35 -5.95 9.73
C ASN A 474 4.87 -5.27 8.45
N ASN A 475 5.30 -4.02 8.22
CA ASN A 475 4.93 -3.18 7.08
C ASN A 475 5.96 -3.20 5.94
N LEU A 476 7.01 -4.02 6.05
CA LEU A 476 8.11 -4.14 5.08
C LEU A 476 7.98 -5.46 4.31
N ARG A 477 7.52 -5.38 3.07
CA ARG A 477 7.54 -6.50 2.12
C ARG A 477 8.88 -6.53 1.41
N GLN A 478 9.50 -7.70 1.35
CA GLN A 478 10.82 -7.90 0.76
C GLN A 478 10.77 -9.06 -0.21
N THR A 479 11.52 -8.94 -1.29
CA THR A 479 11.65 -9.97 -2.31
C THR A 479 13.11 -10.06 -2.72
N PHE A 480 13.65 -11.27 -2.76
CA PHE A 480 14.99 -11.55 -3.26
C PHE A 480 14.92 -12.56 -4.40
N ASP A 481 15.22 -12.11 -5.61
CA ASP A 481 15.40 -12.95 -6.78
C ASP A 481 16.82 -13.54 -6.71
N LEU A 482 16.95 -14.82 -6.36
CA LEU A 482 18.26 -15.48 -6.31
C LEU A 482 18.81 -15.64 -7.71
N ILE A 483 18.01 -16.18 -8.59
CA ILE A 483 18.30 -16.41 -10.00
C ILE A 483 17.03 -16.11 -10.80
N ASP A 484 17.16 -15.30 -11.83
CA ASP A 484 16.14 -15.09 -12.85
C ASP A 484 16.85 -15.09 -14.20
N LEU A 485 16.61 -16.14 -14.95
CA LEU A 485 17.16 -16.35 -16.29
C LEU A 485 16.07 -16.04 -17.32
N SER A 486 16.32 -15.11 -18.19
CA SER A 486 15.46 -14.78 -19.32
C SER A 486 16.23 -14.92 -20.64
N TYR A 487 15.67 -15.67 -21.56
CA TYR A 487 16.12 -15.77 -22.95
C TYR A 487 15.18 -15.00 -23.85
N VAL A 488 15.71 -14.00 -24.53
CA VAL A 488 14.99 -13.19 -25.52
C VAL A 488 15.42 -13.64 -26.90
N TYR A 489 14.45 -14.10 -27.71
CA TYR A 489 14.64 -14.58 -29.07
C TYR A 489 13.83 -13.77 -30.05
N MET A 490 14.46 -13.30 -31.13
CA MET A 490 13.89 -12.45 -32.17
C MET A 490 13.84 -13.19 -33.51
N PRO A 491 12.86 -14.11 -33.73
CA PRO A 491 12.80 -14.95 -34.90
C PRO A 491 12.60 -14.20 -36.20
N TRP A 492 11.98 -13.05 -36.16
CA TRP A 492 11.66 -12.25 -37.34
C TRP A 492 11.68 -10.75 -37.04
N ILE A 493 12.28 -10.01 -37.96
CA ILE A 493 12.32 -8.54 -37.97
C ILE A 493 12.09 -8.08 -39.42
N GLN A 494 11.19 -7.14 -39.62
CA GLN A 494 10.88 -6.59 -40.93
C GLN A 494 12.10 -5.91 -41.56
N ALA A 495 12.39 -6.19 -42.83
CA ALA A 495 13.59 -5.69 -43.52
C ALA A 495 13.68 -4.15 -43.57
N SER A 496 12.58 -3.46 -43.88
CA SER A 496 12.53 -2.00 -43.88
C SER A 496 12.73 -1.38 -42.50
N PHE A 497 12.28 -2.05 -41.45
CA PHE A 497 12.51 -1.65 -40.06
C PHE A 497 13.98 -1.84 -39.67
N LYS A 498 14.57 -2.96 -40.08
CA LYS A 498 15.98 -3.27 -39.83
C LYS A 498 16.89 -2.22 -40.51
N GLU A 499 16.69 -1.93 -41.77
CA GLU A 499 17.48 -0.96 -42.55
C GLU A 499 17.37 0.47 -41.96
N LYS A 500 16.16 0.87 -41.58
CA LYS A 500 15.92 2.25 -41.11
C LYS A 500 16.35 2.52 -39.66
N TYR A 501 16.28 1.51 -38.78
CA TYR A 501 16.44 1.70 -37.33
C TYR A 501 17.55 0.88 -36.69
N LEU A 502 17.96 -0.26 -37.27
CA LEU A 502 18.94 -1.16 -36.64
C LEU A 502 20.36 -0.96 -37.17
N ASP A 503 20.52 -0.40 -38.36
CA ASP A 503 21.83 -0.07 -38.91
C ASP A 503 22.50 1.11 -38.19
N SER A 504 21.73 1.88 -37.42
CA SER A 504 22.25 2.84 -36.46
C SER A 504 22.42 2.18 -35.06
N THR A 505 23.57 1.72 -34.79
CA THR A 505 24.28 1.16 -33.65
C THR A 505 23.56 0.86 -32.32
N ASN A 506 22.66 1.68 -31.79
CA ASN A 506 22.21 1.57 -30.41
C ASN A 506 20.98 0.69 -30.21
N LEU A 507 20.11 0.64 -31.23
CA LEU A 507 18.92 -0.17 -31.18
C LEU A 507 19.18 -1.64 -31.58
N LYS A 508 20.26 -1.90 -32.30
CA LYS A 508 20.62 -3.24 -32.78
C LYS A 508 20.63 -4.28 -31.67
N TYR A 509 21.30 -3.97 -30.54
CA TYR A 509 21.36 -4.90 -29.40
C TYR A 509 19.99 -5.22 -28.78
N SER A 510 19.03 -4.32 -28.85
CA SER A 510 17.67 -4.54 -28.32
C SER A 510 16.83 -5.48 -29.20
N TYR A 511 17.29 -5.76 -30.42
CA TYR A 511 16.65 -6.64 -31.40
C TYR A 511 17.51 -7.87 -31.75
N GLU A 512 18.58 -8.12 -31.04
CA GLU A 512 19.36 -9.33 -31.13
C GLU A 512 18.94 -10.31 -30.04
N ASP A 513 19.22 -11.59 -30.28
CA ASP A 513 19.03 -12.63 -29.27
C ASP A 513 19.98 -12.40 -28.11
N HIS A 514 19.50 -12.45 -26.89
CA HIS A 514 20.33 -12.27 -25.71
C HIS A 514 19.80 -13.01 -24.48
N PHE A 515 20.72 -13.34 -23.58
CA PHE A 515 20.42 -13.86 -22.25
C PHE A 515 20.54 -12.77 -21.20
N ILE A 516 19.61 -12.79 -20.24
CA ILE A 516 19.67 -11.97 -19.04
C ILE A 516 19.64 -12.92 -17.84
N LEU A 517 20.78 -13.11 -17.19
CA LEU A 517 20.85 -13.80 -15.90
C LEU A 517 21.01 -12.75 -14.81
N ARG A 518 19.97 -12.53 -14.03
CA ARG A 518 19.97 -11.51 -12.97
C ARG A 518 19.75 -12.12 -11.60
N SER A 519 20.29 -11.42 -10.60
CA SER A 519 19.91 -11.52 -9.20
C SER A 519 19.41 -10.15 -8.76
N GLY A 520 18.43 -10.09 -7.86
CA GLY A 520 17.84 -8.81 -7.49
C GLY A 520 17.26 -8.82 -6.08
N TYR A 521 17.16 -7.63 -5.50
CA TYR A 521 16.48 -7.40 -4.23
C TYR A 521 15.52 -6.23 -4.37
N SER A 522 14.31 -6.39 -3.88
CA SER A 522 13.33 -5.32 -3.84
C SER A 522 12.61 -5.27 -2.49
N PHE A 523 12.22 -4.07 -2.10
CA PHE A 523 11.47 -3.85 -0.88
C PHE A 523 10.36 -2.82 -1.08
N SER A 524 9.30 -2.95 -0.31
CA SER A 524 8.19 -2.00 -0.23
C SER A 524 7.78 -1.84 1.23
N TYR A 525 8.00 -0.66 1.76
CA TYR A 525 7.62 -0.26 3.12
C TYR A 525 6.42 0.67 3.09
N SER A 526 5.48 0.48 4.01
CA SER A 526 4.38 1.41 4.27
C SER A 526 4.36 1.81 5.74
N SER A 527 4.23 3.11 6.03
CA SER A 527 4.17 3.60 7.42
C SER A 527 2.88 3.21 8.17
N ILE A 528 1.88 2.71 7.45
CA ILE A 528 0.64 2.18 8.01
C ILE A 528 0.33 0.81 7.41
N PRO A 529 -0.41 -0.06 8.11
CA PRO A 529 -0.86 -1.33 7.56
C PRO A 529 -1.61 -1.13 6.24
N PHE A 530 -1.40 -2.04 5.29
CA PHE A 530 -2.09 -2.04 4.00
C PHE A 530 -3.61 -2.04 4.21
N GLY A 531 -4.34 -1.15 3.51
CA GLY A 531 -5.80 -1.03 3.58
C GLY A 531 -6.34 0.09 4.50
N SER A 532 -5.50 0.81 5.23
CA SER A 532 -5.92 1.97 6.03
C SER A 532 -6.08 3.22 5.16
N VAL A 533 -7.30 3.72 4.97
CA VAL A 533 -7.59 4.72 3.93
C VAL A 533 -7.51 6.18 4.38
N ASN A 534 -7.75 6.51 5.65
CA ASN A 534 -7.94 7.90 6.10
C ASN A 534 -6.84 8.44 7.03
N ARG A 535 -5.58 8.03 6.83
CA ARG A 535 -4.46 8.52 7.63
C ARG A 535 -3.37 9.12 6.74
N THR A 536 -2.60 10.04 7.29
CA THR A 536 -1.34 10.47 6.68
C THR A 536 -0.37 9.29 6.69
N TYR A 537 0.16 8.94 5.54
CA TYR A 537 1.10 7.84 5.39
C TYR A 537 2.17 8.14 4.35
N TYR A 538 3.24 7.36 4.39
CA TYR A 538 4.23 7.32 3.32
C TYR A 538 4.58 5.88 2.96
N THR A 539 5.01 5.71 1.72
CA THR A 539 5.53 4.46 1.18
C THR A 539 6.94 4.69 0.64
N LEU A 540 7.80 3.73 0.84
CA LEU A 540 9.14 3.71 0.27
C LEU A 540 9.32 2.38 -0.46
N ARG A 541 9.60 2.44 -1.75
CA ARG A 541 9.89 1.27 -2.58
C ARG A 541 11.28 1.40 -3.14
N GLY A 542 12.03 0.30 -3.14
CA GLY A 542 13.34 0.25 -3.76
C GLY A 542 13.57 -1.08 -4.42
N SER A 543 14.36 -1.08 -5.48
CA SER A 543 14.85 -2.30 -6.13
C SER A 543 16.29 -2.13 -6.58
N PHE A 544 17.01 -3.23 -6.54
CA PHE A 544 18.37 -3.33 -7.04
C PHE A 544 18.50 -4.62 -7.85
N GLU A 545 19.04 -4.52 -9.05
CA GLU A 545 19.29 -5.67 -9.94
C GLU A 545 20.76 -5.70 -10.33
N SER A 546 21.35 -6.90 -10.34
CA SER A 546 22.69 -7.22 -10.84
C SER A 546 22.56 -8.31 -11.90
N ALA A 547 22.87 -8.00 -13.14
CA ALA A 547 22.74 -8.95 -14.25
C ALA A 547 24.11 -9.27 -14.88
N GLY A 548 24.30 -10.54 -15.26
CA GLY A 548 25.46 -11.04 -15.97
C GLY A 548 26.77 -11.10 -15.21
N ASN A 549 26.84 -10.51 -13.99
CA ASN A 549 28.09 -10.39 -13.23
C ASN A 549 28.64 -11.74 -12.78
N THR A 550 27.78 -12.66 -12.35
CA THR A 550 28.15 -14.03 -11.98
C THR A 550 28.69 -14.81 -13.17
N LEU A 551 28.02 -14.71 -14.33
CA LEU A 551 28.49 -15.33 -15.57
C LEU A 551 29.84 -14.75 -16.01
N TYR A 552 29.97 -13.44 -16.00
CA TYR A 552 31.20 -12.78 -16.38
C TYR A 552 32.38 -13.22 -15.49
N ALA A 553 32.15 -13.29 -14.18
CA ALA A 553 33.16 -13.75 -13.24
C ALA A 553 33.54 -15.23 -13.49
N LEU A 554 32.55 -16.11 -13.70
CA LEU A 554 32.80 -17.53 -13.99
C LEU A 554 33.57 -17.74 -15.29
N TYR A 555 33.20 -17.01 -16.37
CA TYR A 555 33.89 -17.10 -17.66
C TYR A 555 35.31 -16.56 -17.58
N SER A 556 35.50 -15.46 -16.84
CA SER A 556 36.85 -14.89 -16.60
C SER A 556 37.76 -15.84 -15.81
N LEU A 557 37.23 -16.43 -14.73
CA LEU A 557 37.96 -17.43 -13.91
C LEU A 557 38.29 -18.71 -14.66
N ALA A 558 37.37 -19.15 -15.54
CA ALA A 558 37.60 -20.33 -16.40
C ALA A 558 38.50 -20.07 -17.58
N GLY A 559 39.03 -18.85 -17.75
CA GLY A 559 39.96 -18.50 -18.84
C GLY A 559 39.31 -18.53 -20.23
N ILE A 560 37.96 -18.48 -20.33
CA ILE A 560 37.26 -18.48 -21.59
C ILE A 560 37.58 -17.21 -22.36
N LYS A 561 37.86 -17.32 -23.64
CA LYS A 561 38.20 -16.17 -24.50
C LYS A 561 36.93 -15.47 -24.97
N LYS A 562 36.96 -14.13 -24.93
CA LYS A 562 35.91 -13.31 -25.56
C LYS A 562 35.94 -13.46 -27.07
N THR A 563 34.74 -13.59 -27.68
CA THR A 563 34.58 -13.75 -29.13
C THR A 563 33.93 -12.50 -29.73
N GLY A 564 34.35 -12.08 -30.91
CA GLY A 564 33.80 -10.93 -31.66
C GLY A 564 34.44 -10.81 -33.04
N VAL A 565 33.83 -10.04 -33.93
CA VAL A 565 34.38 -9.71 -35.22
C VAL A 565 35.46 -8.64 -35.03
N GLU A 566 36.51 -8.66 -35.87
CA GLU A 566 37.57 -7.67 -35.84
C GLU A 566 36.99 -6.26 -36.06
N GLY A 567 37.23 -5.33 -35.14
CA GLY A 567 36.65 -4.00 -35.15
C GLY A 567 35.36 -3.83 -34.33
N ALA A 568 34.77 -4.91 -33.73
CA ALA A 568 33.66 -4.84 -32.84
C ALA A 568 34.02 -5.26 -31.41
N ASP A 569 33.19 -4.91 -30.45
CA ASP A 569 33.40 -5.28 -29.04
C ASP A 569 33.42 -6.81 -28.87
N LYS A 570 34.54 -7.31 -28.28
CA LYS A 570 34.68 -8.75 -27.96
C LYS A 570 33.94 -9.05 -26.65
N ASN A 571 32.93 -9.92 -26.74
CA ASN A 571 32.07 -10.27 -25.61
C ASN A 571 32.14 -11.77 -25.27
N TYR A 572 31.83 -12.12 -24.02
CA TYR A 572 31.57 -13.50 -23.65
C TYR A 572 30.20 -13.91 -24.20
N LYS A 573 30.09 -15.13 -24.71
CA LYS A 573 28.87 -15.68 -25.30
C LYS A 573 28.53 -17.04 -24.71
N ILE A 574 27.26 -17.33 -24.56
CA ILE A 574 26.72 -18.66 -24.30
C ILE A 574 26.32 -19.24 -25.66
N GLY A 575 27.13 -20.19 -26.18
CA GLY A 575 27.03 -20.56 -27.60
C GLY A 575 27.39 -19.36 -28.49
N ASN A 576 26.43 -18.89 -29.27
CA ASN A 576 26.60 -17.72 -30.15
C ASN A 576 25.88 -16.46 -29.65
N ILE A 577 25.26 -16.50 -28.45
CA ILE A 577 24.39 -15.48 -27.94
C ILE A 577 25.10 -14.73 -26.80
N SER A 578 25.12 -13.39 -26.86
CA SER A 578 25.67 -12.54 -25.82
C SER A 578 24.73 -12.51 -24.59
N PHE A 579 25.30 -12.36 -23.41
CA PHE A 579 24.50 -12.11 -22.21
C PHE A 579 24.64 -10.63 -21.75
N ALA A 580 23.54 -10.09 -21.25
CA ALA A 580 23.52 -8.72 -20.72
C ALA A 580 24.27 -8.61 -19.41
N GLN A 581 25.07 -7.54 -19.26
CA GLN A 581 25.76 -7.23 -18.01
C GLN A 581 25.47 -5.77 -17.60
N TYR A 582 24.80 -5.60 -16.46
CA TYR A 582 24.43 -4.28 -15.94
C TYR A 582 24.16 -4.32 -14.43
N LEU A 583 24.16 -3.12 -13.83
CA LEU A 583 23.56 -2.85 -12.53
C LEU A 583 22.41 -1.88 -12.72
N LYS A 584 21.30 -2.11 -12.02
CA LYS A 584 20.12 -1.25 -12.06
C LYS A 584 19.58 -1.04 -10.65
N GLY A 585 19.25 0.21 -10.31
CA GLY A 585 18.64 0.59 -9.05
C GLY A 585 17.48 1.55 -9.28
N GLU A 586 16.42 1.36 -8.52
CA GLU A 586 15.25 2.25 -8.50
C GLU A 586 14.86 2.54 -7.07
N LEU A 587 14.45 3.79 -6.80
CA LEU A 587 13.92 4.22 -5.51
C LEU A 587 12.71 5.12 -5.75
N GLU A 588 11.60 4.81 -5.09
CA GLU A 588 10.38 5.61 -5.10
C GLU A 588 9.92 5.90 -3.68
N TYR A 589 9.70 7.17 -3.40
CA TYR A 589 9.07 7.65 -2.17
C TYR A 589 7.75 8.32 -2.52
N ALA A 590 6.67 7.91 -1.88
CA ALA A 590 5.37 8.56 -1.99
C ALA A 590 4.81 8.87 -0.60
N ARG A 591 4.20 10.05 -0.46
CA ARG A 591 3.59 10.50 0.80
C ARG A 591 2.21 11.06 0.54
N SER A 592 1.23 10.62 1.31
CA SER A 592 -0.14 11.15 1.33
C SER A 592 -0.40 11.83 2.67
N VAL A 593 -0.73 13.11 2.63
CA VAL A 593 -1.02 13.95 3.81
C VAL A 593 -2.50 14.31 3.79
N VAL A 594 -3.24 13.90 4.80
CA VAL A 594 -4.63 14.31 4.99
C VAL A 594 -4.65 15.76 5.48
N LEU A 595 -5.27 16.64 4.71
CA LEU A 595 -5.42 18.05 5.05
C LEU A 595 -6.74 18.31 5.78
N THR A 596 -7.81 17.70 5.29
CA THR A 596 -9.14 17.73 5.92
C THR A 596 -9.80 16.35 5.74
N SER A 597 -10.96 16.14 6.34
CA SER A 597 -11.76 14.92 6.10
C SER A 597 -12.07 14.65 4.62
N LYS A 598 -11.98 15.67 3.76
CA LYS A 598 -12.39 15.65 2.35
C LYS A 598 -11.26 15.99 1.37
N SER A 599 -10.06 16.30 1.85
CA SER A 599 -8.93 16.67 0.98
C SER A 599 -7.62 16.12 1.47
N ARG A 600 -6.75 15.78 0.52
CA ARG A 600 -5.41 15.28 0.78
C ARG A 600 -4.41 15.83 -0.22
N MET A 601 -3.16 15.89 0.19
CA MET A 601 -2.04 16.23 -0.68
C MET A 601 -1.15 14.99 -0.82
N ALA A 602 -0.85 14.60 -2.05
CA ALA A 602 0.03 13.48 -2.35
C ALA A 602 1.28 13.98 -3.06
N TYR A 603 2.43 13.39 -2.71
CA TYR A 603 3.74 13.71 -3.27
C TYR A 603 4.42 12.42 -3.71
N ARG A 604 5.17 12.49 -4.80
CA ARG A 604 6.01 11.40 -5.29
C ARG A 604 7.39 11.92 -5.66
N LEU A 605 8.41 11.14 -5.33
CA LEU A 605 9.80 11.27 -5.80
C LEU A 605 10.23 9.89 -6.31
N GLY A 606 10.58 9.78 -7.58
CA GLY A 606 11.11 8.58 -8.20
C GLY A 606 12.47 8.84 -8.81
N PHE A 607 13.42 7.96 -8.55
CA PHE A 607 14.77 7.98 -9.13
C PHE A 607 15.14 6.58 -9.62
N GLY A 608 15.73 6.51 -10.81
CA GLY A 608 16.23 5.27 -11.39
C GLY A 608 17.58 5.49 -12.05
N LEU A 609 18.48 4.51 -11.90
CA LEU A 609 19.79 4.47 -12.53
C LEU A 609 20.09 3.05 -13.00
N ALA A 610 20.50 2.89 -14.26
CA ALA A 610 20.92 1.62 -14.81
C ALA A 610 22.22 1.80 -15.62
N CYS A 611 23.25 1.05 -15.23
CA CYS A 611 24.58 1.15 -15.81
C CYS A 611 24.96 -0.15 -16.53
N PRO A 612 25.04 -0.18 -17.87
CA PRO A 612 25.64 -1.28 -18.61
C PRO A 612 27.17 -1.17 -18.57
N PHE A 613 27.83 -2.30 -18.44
CA PHE A 613 29.30 -2.39 -18.46
C PHE A 613 29.80 -3.79 -18.84
N GLY A 614 31.10 -3.92 -18.99
CA GLY A 614 31.77 -5.23 -19.19
C GLY A 614 31.36 -5.94 -20.49
N ASN A 615 30.37 -6.83 -20.43
CA ASN A 615 29.87 -7.59 -21.57
C ASN A 615 28.77 -6.86 -22.35
N SER A 616 28.31 -5.72 -21.87
CA SER A 616 27.27 -4.91 -22.52
C SER A 616 27.68 -3.46 -22.61
N SER A 617 27.63 -2.88 -23.79
CA SER A 617 27.79 -1.46 -24.03
C SER A 617 26.50 -0.67 -23.85
N ILE A 618 25.36 -1.34 -23.95
CA ILE A 618 24.00 -0.77 -23.92
C ILE A 618 23.09 -1.68 -23.09
N LEU A 619 22.07 -1.08 -22.44
CA LEU A 619 21.05 -1.84 -21.74
C LEU A 619 20.06 -2.51 -22.70
N PRO A 620 19.60 -3.73 -22.41
CA PRO A 620 18.43 -4.30 -23.08
C PRO A 620 17.23 -3.36 -22.98
N PHE A 621 16.44 -3.28 -24.05
CA PHE A 621 15.27 -2.38 -24.11
C PHE A 621 14.30 -2.59 -22.94
N GLU A 622 14.10 -3.82 -22.51
CA GLU A 622 13.23 -4.20 -21.39
C GLU A 622 13.69 -3.62 -20.04
N LYS A 623 14.96 -3.19 -19.95
CA LYS A 623 15.57 -2.68 -18.71
C LYS A 623 15.77 -1.17 -18.70
N ARG A 624 15.53 -0.50 -19.85
CA ARG A 624 15.61 0.96 -19.96
C ARG A 624 14.44 1.65 -19.29
N PHE A 625 14.64 2.90 -18.90
CA PHE A 625 13.60 3.76 -18.36
C PHE A 625 12.86 4.51 -19.44
N PHE A 626 11.59 4.82 -19.15
CA PHE A 626 10.71 5.62 -19.98
C PHE A 626 10.04 6.71 -19.14
N SER A 627 9.63 7.82 -19.76
CA SER A 627 8.90 8.90 -19.11
C SER A 627 7.69 9.34 -19.96
N GLY A 628 6.77 10.07 -19.31
CA GLY A 628 5.46 10.41 -19.86
C GLY A 628 4.36 9.40 -19.54
N GLY A 629 3.11 9.82 -19.68
CA GLY A 629 1.93 9.02 -19.42
C GLY A 629 1.29 9.23 -18.05
N ALA A 630 0.19 8.53 -17.82
CA ALA A 630 -0.69 8.70 -16.67
C ALA A 630 -0.02 8.55 -15.30
N ASN A 631 1.08 7.83 -15.19
CA ASN A 631 1.80 7.53 -13.93
C ASN A 631 3.20 8.18 -13.87
N SER A 632 3.52 9.12 -14.75
CA SER A 632 4.79 9.83 -14.79
C SER A 632 4.52 11.32 -15.00
N VAL A 633 5.14 11.99 -15.99
CA VAL A 633 4.91 13.40 -16.32
C VAL A 633 3.71 13.52 -17.24
N ARG A 634 2.53 13.87 -16.70
CA ARG A 634 1.22 13.78 -17.39
C ARG A 634 0.99 14.84 -18.48
N GLY A 635 1.94 15.73 -18.73
CA GLY A 635 1.88 16.61 -19.91
C GLY A 635 2.26 15.91 -21.24
N TRP A 636 2.80 14.69 -21.15
CA TRP A 636 3.23 13.90 -22.30
C TRP A 636 2.50 12.56 -22.37
N SER A 637 2.25 12.07 -23.56
CA SER A 637 1.74 10.72 -23.79
C SER A 637 2.76 9.68 -23.30
N VAL A 638 2.31 8.42 -23.19
CA VAL A 638 3.17 7.32 -22.73
C VAL A 638 4.39 7.20 -23.62
N ARG A 639 5.59 7.21 -23.02
CA ARG A 639 6.88 7.06 -23.72
C ARG A 639 7.15 8.12 -24.79
N THR A 640 6.74 9.37 -24.57
CA THR A 640 7.00 10.46 -25.51
C THR A 640 7.84 11.59 -24.92
N LEU A 641 8.43 11.39 -23.74
CA LEU A 641 9.28 12.38 -23.09
C LEU A 641 10.73 11.87 -22.98
N GLY A 642 11.67 12.68 -23.45
CA GLY A 642 13.12 12.45 -23.33
C GLY A 642 13.69 11.48 -24.37
N PRO A 643 14.96 11.09 -24.24
CA PRO A 643 15.91 11.47 -23.19
C PRO A 643 16.41 12.93 -23.34
N GLY A 644 16.57 13.60 -22.20
CA GLY A 644 17.09 14.96 -22.14
C GLY A 644 16.27 15.95 -22.98
N SER A 645 16.94 16.60 -23.93
CA SER A 645 16.35 17.51 -24.90
C SER A 645 16.13 16.88 -26.30
N TYR A 646 16.24 15.55 -26.40
CA TYR A 646 16.02 14.84 -27.67
C TYR A 646 14.56 14.99 -28.13
N ASP A 647 14.38 15.39 -29.39
CA ASP A 647 13.11 15.43 -30.06
C ASP A 647 13.02 14.31 -31.11
N SER A 648 12.08 13.39 -30.88
CA SER A 648 11.83 12.28 -31.81
C SER A 648 10.99 12.65 -33.06
N GLY A 649 10.50 13.90 -33.13
CA GLY A 649 9.56 14.30 -34.14
C GLY A 649 8.17 13.67 -33.99
N SER A 650 7.38 13.64 -35.06
CA SER A 650 6.00 13.11 -35.04
C SER A 650 5.88 11.62 -35.35
N SER A 651 7.00 10.90 -35.48
CA SER A 651 6.99 9.46 -35.84
C SER A 651 6.62 8.57 -34.65
N ARG A 652 5.52 7.84 -34.74
CA ARG A 652 5.09 6.86 -33.71
C ARG A 652 6.07 5.70 -33.52
N ILE A 653 7.01 5.49 -34.45
CA ILE A 653 7.98 4.39 -34.37
C ILE A 653 9.20 4.78 -33.51
N ASP A 654 9.42 6.07 -33.26
CA ASP A 654 10.58 6.55 -32.50
C ASP A 654 10.47 6.37 -30.98
N PHE A 655 9.38 5.75 -30.47
CA PHE A 655 9.22 5.45 -29.05
C PHE A 655 10.39 4.63 -28.46
N MET A 656 11.15 3.94 -29.27
CA MET A 656 12.33 3.15 -28.86
C MET A 656 13.52 4.04 -28.54
N ASN A 657 13.70 5.13 -29.28
CA ASN A 657 14.70 6.14 -29.01
C ASN A 657 14.35 6.97 -27.77
N GLN A 658 13.08 6.98 -27.35
CA GLN A 658 12.61 7.67 -26.15
C GLN A 658 12.76 6.80 -24.89
N SER A 659 13.96 6.28 -24.70
CA SER A 659 14.37 5.47 -23.56
C SER A 659 15.71 5.95 -23.01
N GLY A 660 15.91 5.78 -21.70
CA GLY A 660 17.09 6.26 -20.99
C GLY A 660 17.63 5.28 -19.97
N ASP A 661 18.80 5.61 -19.45
CA ASP A 661 19.52 4.86 -18.42
C ASP A 661 19.35 5.49 -17.03
N ILE A 662 18.92 6.75 -16.98
CA ILE A 662 18.62 7.51 -15.77
C ILE A 662 17.20 8.02 -15.86
N LYS A 663 16.46 8.03 -14.74
CA LYS A 663 15.12 8.56 -14.62
C LYS A 663 14.99 9.42 -13.38
N LEU A 664 14.28 10.55 -13.50
CA LEU A 664 13.86 11.38 -12.39
C LEU A 664 12.39 11.78 -12.61
N ASP A 665 11.54 11.44 -11.63
CA ASP A 665 10.12 11.79 -11.61
C ASP A 665 9.76 12.45 -10.28
N LEU A 666 9.15 13.62 -10.33
CA LEU A 666 8.60 14.36 -9.20
C LEU A 666 7.13 14.64 -9.48
N GLY A 667 6.27 14.45 -8.50
CA GLY A 667 4.84 14.73 -8.64
C GLY A 667 4.25 15.28 -7.35
N ALA A 668 3.34 16.23 -7.49
CA ALA A 668 2.52 16.73 -6.41
C ALA A 668 1.06 16.81 -6.87
N GLU A 669 0.13 16.32 -6.05
CA GLU A 669 -1.28 16.25 -6.40
C GLU A 669 -2.16 16.60 -5.21
N TYR A 670 -2.97 17.65 -5.36
CA TYR A 670 -4.05 17.98 -4.44
C TYR A 670 -5.32 17.28 -4.87
N ARG A 671 -5.90 16.47 -3.98
CA ARG A 671 -7.12 15.70 -4.18
C ARG A 671 -8.21 16.23 -3.28
N SER A 672 -9.41 16.40 -3.81
CA SER A 672 -10.57 16.88 -3.04
C SER A 672 -11.83 16.17 -3.51
N SER A 673 -12.56 15.60 -2.54
CA SER A 673 -13.89 15.02 -2.83
C SER A 673 -14.81 16.09 -3.39
N LEU A 674 -15.50 15.77 -4.48
CA LEU A 674 -16.54 16.58 -5.10
C LEU A 674 -17.92 16.12 -4.63
N VAL A 675 -18.73 15.71 -5.55
CA VAL A 675 -20.10 15.22 -5.38
C VAL A 675 -20.12 13.71 -5.52
N TRP A 676 -20.98 13.05 -4.76
CA TRP A 676 -21.17 11.60 -4.80
C TRP A 676 -19.84 10.84 -4.66
N LYS A 677 -19.45 10.07 -5.66
CA LYS A 677 -18.19 9.31 -5.73
C LYS A 677 -17.11 10.01 -6.55
N PHE A 678 -17.33 11.25 -6.95
CA PHE A 678 -16.35 12.00 -7.70
C PHE A 678 -15.34 12.71 -6.79
N GLU A 679 -14.10 12.69 -7.22
CA GLU A 679 -12.98 13.41 -6.61
C GLU A 679 -12.28 14.24 -7.69
N SER A 680 -11.97 15.49 -7.42
CA SER A 680 -11.12 16.32 -8.27
C SER A 680 -9.67 16.20 -7.87
N ALA A 681 -8.77 16.36 -8.84
CA ALA A 681 -7.35 16.51 -8.59
C ALA A 681 -6.78 17.69 -9.35
N LEU A 682 -5.86 18.39 -8.72
CA LEU A 682 -4.95 19.35 -9.35
C LEU A 682 -3.53 18.82 -9.16
N PHE A 683 -2.76 18.78 -10.24
CA PHE A 683 -1.43 18.19 -10.16
C PHE A 683 -0.36 19.02 -10.87
N ALA A 684 0.87 18.82 -10.43
CA ALA A 684 2.07 19.31 -11.07
C ALA A 684 3.10 18.17 -11.10
N ASP A 685 3.65 17.88 -12.26
CA ASP A 685 4.65 16.83 -12.45
C ASP A 685 5.89 17.44 -13.11
N VAL A 686 7.07 16.98 -12.66
CA VAL A 686 8.37 17.38 -13.20
C VAL A 686 9.22 16.12 -13.34
N GLY A 687 9.90 15.96 -14.49
CA GLY A 687 10.78 14.82 -14.65
C GLY A 687 11.37 14.72 -16.05
N ASN A 688 12.24 13.75 -16.22
CA ASN A 688 12.79 13.35 -17.52
C ASN A 688 13.56 12.03 -17.38
N ILE A 689 14.04 11.52 -18.50
CA ILE A 689 15.02 10.44 -18.58
C ILE A 689 16.26 10.94 -19.29
N TRP A 690 17.39 10.25 -19.10
CA TRP A 690 18.65 10.55 -19.78
C TRP A 690 19.42 9.29 -20.09
N THR A 691 20.33 9.36 -21.05
CA THR A 691 21.33 8.32 -21.32
C THR A 691 22.61 8.61 -20.55
N LEU A 692 23.34 7.57 -20.12
CA LEU A 692 24.68 7.72 -19.51
C LEU A 692 25.72 8.09 -20.54
N ARG A 693 25.59 7.56 -21.76
CA ARG A 693 26.52 7.80 -22.86
C ARG A 693 25.88 8.68 -23.92
N GLN A 694 26.72 9.36 -24.68
CA GLN A 694 26.25 10.07 -25.87
C GLN A 694 25.98 9.07 -27.00
N TYR A 695 24.85 9.24 -27.66
CA TYR A 695 24.45 8.44 -28.81
C TYR A 695 24.08 9.38 -29.97
N ASP A 696 24.53 9.05 -31.19
CA ASP A 696 24.32 9.87 -32.38
C ASP A 696 22.83 9.97 -32.76
N ASN A 697 22.05 8.92 -32.49
CA ASN A 697 20.60 8.87 -32.71
C ASN A 697 19.78 9.52 -31.59
N GLN A 698 20.40 10.01 -30.51
CA GLN A 698 19.74 10.67 -29.38
C GLN A 698 20.50 11.97 -29.01
N PRO A 699 20.66 12.94 -29.94
CA PRO A 699 21.37 14.19 -29.66
C PRO A 699 20.70 14.95 -28.51
N GLY A 700 21.49 15.42 -27.55
CA GLY A 700 20.99 16.09 -26.34
C GLY A 700 20.43 15.16 -25.26
N GLY A 701 20.46 13.82 -25.46
CA GLY A 701 19.93 12.84 -24.51
C GLY A 701 20.87 12.50 -23.35
N GLN A 702 22.16 12.86 -23.44
CA GLN A 702 23.15 12.50 -22.41
C GLN A 702 22.94 13.30 -21.12
N PHE A 703 23.02 12.61 -19.98
CA PHE A 703 23.02 13.24 -18.65
C PHE A 703 24.31 14.04 -18.42
N LYS A 704 24.16 15.29 -18.01
CA LYS A 704 25.24 16.16 -17.58
C LYS A 704 24.84 16.86 -16.30
N ILE A 705 25.64 16.71 -15.24
CA ILE A 705 25.32 17.20 -13.90
C ILE A 705 25.18 18.72 -13.81
N ASP A 706 25.85 19.43 -14.69
CA ASP A 706 25.86 20.91 -14.79
C ASP A 706 24.63 21.48 -15.52
N SER A 707 23.88 20.64 -16.24
CA SER A 707 22.84 21.10 -17.15
C SER A 707 21.54 20.28 -17.13
N PHE A 708 21.49 19.13 -16.45
CA PHE A 708 20.29 18.26 -16.41
C PHE A 708 19.04 18.99 -15.95
N TYR A 709 19.15 19.95 -15.03
CA TYR A 709 18.00 20.71 -14.53
C TYR A 709 17.35 21.59 -15.59
N LYS A 710 18.08 21.97 -16.66
CA LYS A 710 17.54 22.70 -17.83
C LYS A 710 16.78 21.79 -18.80
N GLN A 711 16.89 20.50 -18.60
CA GLN A 711 16.24 19.48 -19.41
C GLN A 711 15.05 18.83 -18.68
N LEU A 712 14.72 19.28 -17.45
CA LEU A 712 13.56 18.82 -16.74
C LEU A 712 12.29 19.32 -17.42
N ALA A 713 11.45 18.41 -17.86
CA ALA A 713 10.11 18.71 -18.35
C ALA A 713 9.18 19.02 -17.19
N ALA A 714 8.27 19.96 -17.35
CA ALA A 714 7.28 20.32 -16.35
C ALA A 714 5.87 20.36 -16.92
N SER A 715 4.91 19.84 -16.20
CA SER A 715 3.49 19.86 -16.54
C SER A 715 2.62 20.20 -15.34
N VAL A 716 1.44 20.78 -15.62
CA VAL A 716 0.36 20.95 -14.66
C VAL A 716 -0.93 20.41 -15.27
N GLY A 717 -1.88 20.10 -14.45
CA GLY A 717 -3.14 19.62 -14.98
C GLY A 717 -4.23 19.44 -13.93
N THR A 718 -5.37 19.02 -14.44
CA THR A 718 -6.54 18.70 -13.63
C THR A 718 -7.02 17.29 -13.94
N GLY A 719 -7.63 16.66 -12.97
CA GLY A 719 -8.16 15.32 -13.15
C GLY A 719 -9.48 15.12 -12.42
N LEU A 720 -10.30 14.26 -12.99
CA LEU A 720 -11.52 13.77 -12.40
C LEU A 720 -11.34 12.30 -12.04
N ARG A 721 -11.73 11.93 -10.83
CA ARG A 721 -11.69 10.57 -10.32
C ARG A 721 -13.11 10.13 -9.99
N LEU A 722 -13.42 8.89 -10.30
CA LEU A 722 -14.65 8.22 -9.93
C LEU A 722 -14.31 7.01 -9.04
N ASP A 723 -14.55 7.14 -7.75
CA ASP A 723 -14.33 6.07 -6.78
C ASP A 723 -15.55 5.16 -6.71
N LEU A 724 -15.42 3.95 -7.24
CA LEU A 724 -16.47 2.94 -7.24
C LEU A 724 -16.36 1.96 -6.05
N ASN A 725 -15.54 2.28 -5.02
CA ASN A 725 -15.18 1.52 -3.82
C ASN A 725 -14.23 0.32 -4.12
N TYR A 726 -14.46 -0.41 -5.22
CA TYR A 726 -13.63 -1.55 -5.62
C TYR A 726 -12.47 -1.14 -6.52
N PHE A 727 -12.68 -0.11 -7.32
CA PHE A 727 -11.66 0.49 -8.18
C PHE A 727 -11.97 1.97 -8.43
N LEU A 728 -10.93 2.71 -8.70
CA LEU A 728 -10.98 4.14 -9.00
C LEU A 728 -10.68 4.35 -10.47
N VAL A 729 -11.61 4.99 -11.19
CA VAL A 729 -11.41 5.42 -12.57
C VAL A 729 -10.96 6.86 -12.56
N ARG A 730 -9.95 7.19 -13.33
CA ARG A 730 -9.46 8.57 -13.45
C ARG A 730 -9.32 9.04 -14.89
N PHE A 731 -9.59 10.31 -15.07
CA PHE A 731 -9.41 11.06 -16.29
C PHE A 731 -8.51 12.25 -15.96
N ASP A 732 -7.31 12.30 -16.50
CA ASP A 732 -6.36 13.37 -16.28
C ASP A 732 -6.15 14.16 -17.60
N LEU A 733 -6.17 15.48 -17.49
CA LEU A 733 -5.80 16.41 -18.58
C LEU A 733 -4.54 17.15 -18.12
N GLY A 734 -3.41 16.79 -18.69
CA GLY A 734 -2.12 17.42 -18.45
C GLY A 734 -1.80 18.45 -19.52
N MET A 735 -1.21 19.57 -19.12
CA MET A 735 -0.70 20.63 -19.98
C MET A 735 0.80 20.76 -19.78
N LYS A 736 1.55 20.83 -20.87
CA LYS A 736 2.98 21.11 -20.85
C LYS A 736 3.21 22.56 -20.38
N VAL A 737 4.06 22.74 -19.38
CA VAL A 737 4.50 24.06 -18.88
C VAL A 737 5.87 24.38 -19.44
N TYR A 738 6.79 23.42 -19.37
CA TYR A 738 8.16 23.54 -19.86
C TYR A 738 8.52 22.29 -20.66
N ASP A 739 8.83 22.48 -21.95
CA ASP A 739 9.24 21.42 -22.88
C ASP A 739 10.72 21.58 -23.23
N PRO A 740 11.60 20.66 -22.76
CA PRO A 740 13.04 20.77 -22.97
C PRO A 740 13.49 20.51 -24.41
N THR A 741 12.63 19.96 -25.27
CA THR A 741 12.95 19.67 -26.68
C THR A 741 12.98 20.93 -27.54
N LEU A 742 12.28 21.97 -27.10
CA LEU A 742 12.19 23.25 -27.82
C LEU A 742 13.37 24.16 -27.50
N SER A 743 13.54 25.25 -28.29
CA SER A 743 14.61 26.19 -28.12
C SER A 743 14.15 27.57 -27.60
N GLY A 744 15.03 28.27 -26.90
CA GLY A 744 14.80 29.64 -26.45
C GLY A 744 13.58 29.81 -25.56
N GLY A 745 12.79 30.84 -25.80
CA GLY A 745 11.56 31.18 -25.07
C GLY A 745 10.38 30.25 -25.32
N GLU A 746 10.39 29.48 -26.41
CA GLU A 746 9.34 28.52 -26.76
C GLU A 746 9.27 27.31 -25.80
N ARG A 747 10.34 27.07 -25.04
CA ARG A 747 10.34 26.06 -23.98
C ARG A 747 9.23 26.27 -22.95
N TRP A 748 8.86 27.53 -22.69
CA TRP A 748 7.80 27.89 -21.75
C TRP A 748 6.44 27.88 -22.47
N ARG A 749 5.83 26.71 -22.63
CA ARG A 749 4.56 26.51 -23.37
C ARG A 749 3.39 27.28 -22.78
N ILE A 750 3.40 27.57 -21.49
CA ILE A 750 2.35 28.39 -20.85
C ILE A 750 2.18 29.78 -21.50
N LYS A 751 3.23 30.31 -22.14
CA LYS A 751 3.19 31.60 -22.85
C LYS A 751 2.77 31.47 -24.30
N HIS A 752 2.79 30.26 -24.86
CA HIS A 752 2.59 29.97 -26.28
C HIS A 752 1.68 28.76 -26.48
N ILE A 753 0.46 28.82 -25.88
CA ILE A 753 -0.54 27.74 -25.98
C ILE A 753 -1.23 27.84 -27.34
N ASP A 754 -0.61 27.34 -28.40
CA ASP A 754 -1.14 27.46 -29.75
C ASP A 754 -1.73 26.15 -30.30
N ASN A 755 -1.39 25.01 -29.74
CA ASN A 755 -1.73 23.69 -30.26
C ASN A 755 -2.32 22.72 -29.25
N LEU A 756 -3.18 21.80 -29.72
CA LEU A 756 -3.69 20.67 -28.94
C LEU A 756 -2.56 19.71 -28.47
N ASN A 757 -1.40 19.75 -29.12
CA ASN A 757 -0.21 18.96 -28.77
C ASN A 757 0.44 19.37 -27.43
N ASP A 758 0.04 20.52 -26.87
CA ASP A 758 0.47 20.96 -25.55
C ASP A 758 -0.32 20.28 -24.43
N PHE A 759 -1.37 19.55 -24.79
CA PHE A 759 -2.22 18.82 -23.86
C PHE A 759 -2.13 17.31 -24.08
N ALA A 760 -2.11 16.57 -23.00
CA ALA A 760 -2.21 15.12 -23.01
C ALA A 760 -3.41 14.68 -22.16
N PHE A 761 -4.27 13.85 -22.74
CA PHE A 761 -5.39 13.25 -22.03
C PHE A 761 -5.04 11.83 -21.65
N HIS A 762 -5.28 11.48 -20.38
CA HIS A 762 -5.02 10.14 -19.86
C HIS A 762 -6.28 9.55 -19.21
N PHE A 763 -6.56 8.34 -19.60
CA PHE A 763 -7.49 7.45 -18.91
C PHE A 763 -6.70 6.39 -18.14
N ALA A 764 -7.02 6.18 -16.88
CA ALA A 764 -6.34 5.14 -16.08
C ALA A 764 -7.22 4.63 -14.94
N ILE A 765 -6.83 3.49 -14.35
CA ILE A 765 -7.45 2.89 -13.19
C ILE A 765 -6.47 2.97 -12.01
N GLY A 766 -6.97 3.38 -10.85
CA GLY A 766 -6.17 3.61 -9.64
C GLY A 766 -5.54 5.00 -9.54
N TYR A 767 -4.92 5.29 -8.39
CA TYR A 767 -4.17 6.52 -8.19
C TYR A 767 -2.81 6.45 -8.92
N PRO A 768 -2.23 7.60 -9.32
CA PRO A 768 -0.93 7.62 -10.00
C PRO A 768 0.23 7.22 -9.07
N PHE A 769 0.06 7.42 -7.74
CA PHE A 769 1.01 7.08 -6.68
C PHE A 769 0.34 7.14 -5.31
#